data_026e991a9f673e8d90cc3bde126b8b2d
#
_entry.id   026e991a9f673e8d90cc3bde126b8b2d
#
_cell.length_a   1.000
_cell.length_b   1.000
_cell.length_c   1.000
_cell.angle_alpha   90.00
_cell.angle_beta   90.00
_cell.angle_gamma   90.00
#
_symmetry.space_group_name_H-M   'P 1'
#
loop_
_entity.id
_entity.type
_entity.pdbx_description
1 polymer ?
#
loop_
_entity_poly.entity_id
_entity_poly.type
_entity_poly.pdbx_seq_one_letter_code
_entity_poly.pdbx_strand_id
1 'polypeptide(L)'
;TDRGNIIFRYIIITLLIVFICCAILYKVGRTAFIDREHWQRKADSLKIENITILPERGNILAEDGRLMASTVPQYYLYIDFKADGLKRDTLMKYITPLSKALSEKLGDRTPAGYEAHLLKGYRSKSRQYPVYRKRVSYTDLKEIKQFPLFRMGPNKSGFYTKQMVQRIKPFGSLASRTIGDIYGEYEKGGKNGIELAYDSLLRGTPGRGTKQKIRGRWVNMTNIEPINGANIRTTIDIKIQDITEKALVEKLSEIEAESGTAIVMEVATGEIKAITNIGRMPDGTYAETRNHAVADEVEPGSTFKTVSMMVALDAGIIQPDDTVDVGNGIFMYAGSRMTDHNAHRGGYHRISAAQTIWYSSNIGIAKIILKGFEKHPQDFVDRLYAMGLNTPVNLNIPGEGRPKIKHPIKDKNRWYKTTLPWMTFGYEIQIPPIYTLMFYNAIANGGKMIKPIFVKEISKDGVIIETKKTETVNPQICTPKTLAQIQQMLTDVVQKGTAGPVKSDYVKIAGKTGTAQIAQGAAGYRGNGKQHRVSFCGYFPADGTPRYTCMVLVSNPHKGYPSGGSMSGAVVRSIAEQIYAQGLYPSVVVQHPDTLHPLIPYIKNGNFQKLTFACDLLKIQYEDYAKECSWVETANHSNKIILNGIKTPEESIPSVKGMGARDAIYLLEKAGLHVTISGKGKVVGQSIPAGARLIKGQRITLTLK
;
A
#
# COMPACT_ATOMS: atom_id res chain seq x y z
N THR A 1 38.87 -93.25 10.35
CA THR A 1 37.47 -93.04 9.85
C THR A 1 36.85 -91.68 10.19
N ASP A 2 37.32 -91.02 11.25
CA ASP A 2 36.78 -89.68 11.58
C ASP A 2 37.22 -88.54 10.61
N ARG A 3 38.42 -88.61 10.09
CA ARG A 3 38.90 -87.64 9.10
C ARG A 3 38.03 -87.60 7.80
N GLY A 4 37.57 -88.78 7.34
CA GLY A 4 36.70 -88.89 6.17
C GLY A 4 35.35 -88.22 6.35
N ASN A 5 34.76 -88.41 7.51
CA ASN A 5 33.46 -87.80 7.86
C ASN A 5 33.55 -86.26 7.99
N ILE A 6 34.65 -85.76 8.52
CA ILE A 6 34.88 -84.33 8.64
C ILE A 6 35.05 -83.71 7.25
N ILE A 7 35.87 -84.24 6.37
CA ILE A 7 36.08 -83.83 5.00
C ILE A 7 34.76 -83.82 4.20
N PHE A 8 33.97 -84.88 4.37
CA PHE A 8 32.68 -85.02 3.71
C PHE A 8 31.69 -83.93 4.14
N ARG A 9 31.66 -83.55 5.37
CA ARG A 9 30.83 -82.43 5.91
C ARG A 9 31.29 -81.11 5.38
N TYR A 10 32.60 -80.85 5.29
CA TYR A 10 33.15 -79.65 4.70
C TYR A 10 32.79 -79.56 3.21
N ILE A 11 32.86 -80.60 2.44
CA ILE A 11 32.47 -80.68 1.05
C ILE A 11 31.00 -80.32 0.90
N ILE A 12 30.12 -80.86 1.70
CA ILE A 12 28.67 -80.54 1.65
C ILE A 12 28.43 -79.08 1.96
N ILE A 13 29.08 -78.54 2.98
CA ILE A 13 28.92 -77.08 3.32
C ILE A 13 29.42 -76.20 2.19
N THR A 14 30.59 -76.57 1.62
CA THR A 14 31.16 -75.81 0.47
C THR A 14 30.24 -75.87 -0.74
N LEU A 15 29.70 -77.04 -1.07
CA LEU A 15 28.73 -77.17 -2.18
C LEU A 15 27.44 -76.37 -1.91
N LEU A 16 26.96 -76.34 -0.69
CA LEU A 16 25.78 -75.54 -0.28
C LEU A 16 26.06 -74.06 -0.45
N ILE A 17 27.24 -73.59 -0.02
CA ILE A 17 27.66 -72.20 -0.20
C ILE A 17 27.76 -71.82 -1.69
N VAL A 18 28.40 -72.68 -2.49
CA VAL A 18 28.53 -72.47 -3.95
C VAL A 18 27.15 -72.45 -4.60
N PHE A 19 26.22 -73.34 -4.22
CA PHE A 19 24.88 -73.33 -4.73
C PHE A 19 24.13 -72.04 -4.39
N ILE A 20 24.24 -71.55 -3.14
CA ILE A 20 23.66 -70.26 -2.72
C ILE A 20 24.26 -69.11 -3.52
N CYS A 21 25.56 -69.08 -3.69
CA CYS A 21 26.23 -68.07 -4.51
C CYS A 21 25.73 -68.09 -5.98
N CYS A 22 25.64 -69.26 -6.59
CA CYS A 22 25.09 -69.38 -7.92
C CYS A 22 23.63 -68.95 -8.04
N ALA A 23 22.80 -69.29 -7.05
CA ALA A 23 21.40 -68.88 -6.99
C ALA A 23 21.27 -67.32 -6.86
N ILE A 24 22.14 -66.70 -6.05
CA ILE A 24 22.20 -65.24 -5.91
C ILE A 24 22.62 -64.62 -7.25
N LEU A 25 23.69 -65.09 -7.86
CA LEU A 25 24.18 -64.58 -9.14
C LEU A 25 23.12 -64.74 -10.25
N TYR A 26 22.47 -65.89 -10.32
CA TYR A 26 21.36 -66.08 -11.25
C TYR A 26 20.23 -65.11 -11.00
N LYS A 27 19.83 -64.91 -9.76
CA LYS A 27 18.76 -63.94 -9.42
C LYS A 27 19.14 -62.49 -9.72
N VAL A 28 20.39 -62.11 -9.46
CA VAL A 28 20.92 -60.80 -9.81
C VAL A 28 20.92 -60.62 -11.34
N GLY A 29 21.46 -61.59 -12.08
CA GLY A 29 21.45 -61.55 -13.55
C GLY A 29 20.04 -61.47 -14.12
N ARG A 30 19.12 -62.33 -13.63
CA ARG A 30 17.72 -62.27 -14.06
C ARG A 30 17.08 -60.87 -13.78
N THR A 31 17.27 -60.34 -12.60
CA THR A 31 16.71 -59.02 -12.21
C THR A 31 17.36 -57.92 -13.05
N ALA A 32 18.66 -57.98 -13.32
CA ALA A 32 19.40 -56.96 -14.06
C ALA A 32 19.11 -56.91 -15.57
N PHE A 33 18.88 -58.09 -16.18
CA PHE A 33 18.77 -58.23 -17.64
C PHE A 33 17.35 -58.63 -18.10
N ILE A 34 16.71 -59.61 -17.46
CA ILE A 34 15.40 -60.11 -17.90
C ILE A 34 14.25 -59.27 -17.35
N ASP A 35 14.27 -59.02 -16.01
CA ASP A 35 13.19 -58.32 -15.36
C ASP A 35 13.43 -56.79 -15.34
N ARG A 36 14.45 -56.28 -16.08
CA ARG A 36 14.86 -54.86 -16.10
C ARG A 36 13.71 -53.93 -16.44
N GLU A 37 12.96 -54.20 -17.50
CA GLU A 37 11.83 -53.36 -17.91
C GLU A 37 10.70 -53.33 -16.88
N HIS A 38 10.43 -54.48 -16.20
CA HIS A 38 9.42 -54.53 -15.18
C HIS A 38 9.79 -53.64 -13.98
N TRP A 39 11.05 -53.71 -13.54
CA TRP A 39 11.52 -52.88 -12.44
C TRP A 39 11.65 -51.40 -12.81
N GLN A 40 12.04 -51.08 -14.06
CA GLN A 40 12.02 -49.73 -14.57
C GLN A 40 10.60 -49.15 -14.59
N ARG A 41 9.62 -49.84 -15.19
CA ARG A 41 8.21 -49.40 -15.15
C ARG A 41 7.70 -49.22 -13.75
N LYS A 42 8.09 -50.06 -12.80
CA LYS A 42 7.72 -49.93 -11.40
C LYS A 42 8.42 -48.72 -10.74
N ALA A 43 9.67 -48.47 -11.03
CA ALA A 43 10.38 -47.26 -10.56
C ALA A 43 9.77 -45.99 -11.15
N ASP A 44 9.44 -45.95 -12.44
CA ASP A 44 8.81 -44.84 -13.13
C ASP A 44 7.40 -44.55 -12.54
N SER A 45 6.65 -45.61 -12.17
CA SER A 45 5.36 -45.45 -11.50
C SER A 45 5.44 -44.78 -10.11
N LEU A 46 6.63 -44.75 -9.51
CA LEU A 46 6.92 -44.10 -8.24
C LEU A 46 7.46 -42.68 -8.38
N LYS A 47 7.60 -42.19 -9.62
CA LYS A 47 8.16 -40.90 -9.96
C LYS A 47 7.19 -40.13 -10.86
N ILE A 48 6.85 -38.92 -10.49
CA ILE A 48 6.12 -37.97 -11.34
C ILE A 48 7.11 -36.87 -11.69
N GLU A 49 7.40 -36.72 -12.96
CA GLU A 49 8.31 -35.69 -13.48
C GLU A 49 7.56 -34.40 -13.78
N ASN A 50 8.29 -33.30 -13.88
CA ASN A 50 7.79 -31.98 -14.29
C ASN A 50 6.67 -31.41 -13.42
N ILE A 51 6.76 -31.53 -12.10
CA ILE A 51 5.91 -30.76 -11.22
C ILE A 51 6.37 -29.28 -11.19
N THR A 52 5.41 -28.38 -11.32
CA THR A 52 5.65 -26.95 -11.16
C THR A 52 5.70 -26.63 -9.66
N ILE A 53 6.79 -25.97 -9.25
CA ILE A 53 6.93 -25.44 -7.89
C ILE A 53 6.63 -23.96 -7.95
N LEU A 54 5.52 -23.55 -7.34
CA LEU A 54 5.10 -22.15 -7.38
C LEU A 54 5.99 -21.30 -6.47
N PRO A 55 6.40 -20.11 -6.94
CA PRO A 55 7.10 -19.14 -6.12
C PRO A 55 6.15 -18.48 -5.12
N GLU A 56 6.69 -17.85 -4.11
CA GLU A 56 5.94 -16.95 -3.24
C GLU A 56 5.68 -15.64 -3.98
N ARG A 57 4.41 -15.22 -4.01
CA ARG A 57 4.04 -13.93 -4.58
C ARG A 57 4.50 -12.80 -3.67
N GLY A 58 5.20 -11.81 -4.21
CA GLY A 58 5.69 -10.65 -3.50
C GLY A 58 4.57 -9.87 -2.79
N ASN A 59 4.92 -9.12 -1.77
CA ASN A 59 3.98 -8.33 -0.99
C ASN A 59 3.76 -6.95 -1.60
N ILE A 60 2.57 -6.37 -1.35
CA ILE A 60 2.32 -4.95 -1.58
C ILE A 60 2.34 -4.27 -0.22
N LEU A 61 3.17 -3.25 -0.10
CA LEU A 61 3.46 -2.54 1.14
C LEU A 61 2.93 -1.10 1.05
N ALA A 62 2.52 -0.54 2.17
CA ALA A 62 2.30 0.88 2.33
C ALA A 62 3.64 1.65 2.34
N GLU A 63 3.58 2.97 2.37
CA GLU A 63 4.78 3.82 2.39
C GLU A 63 5.71 3.50 3.57
N ASP A 64 5.16 3.20 4.73
CA ASP A 64 5.89 2.86 5.95
C ASP A 64 6.33 1.38 6.06
N GLY A 65 6.06 0.59 5.02
CA GLY A 65 6.43 -0.83 4.94
C GLY A 65 5.40 -1.79 5.53
N ARG A 66 4.26 -1.34 6.05
CA ARG A 66 3.19 -2.22 6.51
C ARG A 66 2.55 -2.98 5.35
N LEU A 67 2.11 -4.22 5.60
CA LEU A 67 1.54 -5.10 4.57
C LEU A 67 0.14 -4.62 4.17
N MET A 68 -0.04 -4.20 2.91
CA MET A 68 -1.35 -3.92 2.31
C MET A 68 -1.94 -5.13 1.59
N ALA A 69 -1.10 -5.95 0.96
CA ALA A 69 -1.50 -7.26 0.45
C ALA A 69 -0.35 -8.25 0.62
N SER A 70 -0.66 -9.44 1.16
CA SER A 70 0.32 -10.49 1.40
C SER A 70 -0.29 -11.86 1.15
N THR A 71 0.57 -12.83 0.83
CA THR A 71 0.16 -14.21 0.59
C THR A 71 0.44 -15.03 1.84
N VAL A 72 -0.59 -15.64 2.40
CA VAL A 72 -0.48 -16.49 3.59
C VAL A 72 -0.91 -17.91 3.29
N PRO A 73 -0.23 -18.93 3.86
CA PRO A 73 -0.66 -20.29 3.74
C PRO A 73 -1.93 -20.54 4.57
N GLN A 74 -2.88 -21.22 3.99
CA GLN A 74 -4.07 -21.73 4.64
C GLN A 74 -4.23 -23.21 4.38
N TYR A 75 -4.98 -23.91 5.21
CA TYR A 75 -5.02 -25.35 5.22
C TYR A 75 -6.45 -25.86 5.23
N TYR A 76 -6.76 -26.77 4.32
CA TYR A 76 -7.93 -27.63 4.43
C TYR A 76 -7.59 -28.85 5.30
N LEU A 77 -8.53 -29.25 6.13
CA LEU A 77 -8.39 -30.36 7.07
C LEU A 77 -9.13 -31.59 6.53
N TYR A 78 -8.43 -32.70 6.41
CA TYR A 78 -8.99 -33.97 5.92
C TYR A 78 -8.63 -35.15 6.83
N ILE A 79 -9.45 -36.19 6.77
CA ILE A 79 -9.14 -37.49 7.34
C ILE A 79 -9.22 -38.54 6.23
N ASP A 80 -8.19 -39.39 6.15
CA ASP A 80 -8.21 -40.64 5.39
C ASP A 80 -8.70 -41.76 6.31
N PHE A 81 -9.97 -42.13 6.18
CA PHE A 81 -10.57 -43.21 6.95
C PHE A 81 -10.17 -44.61 6.46
N LYS A 82 -9.32 -44.72 5.42
CA LYS A 82 -8.67 -45.96 4.98
C LYS A 82 -7.19 -46.01 5.35
N ALA A 83 -6.71 -45.14 6.22
CA ALA A 83 -5.34 -45.19 6.72
C ALA A 83 -5.10 -46.50 7.51
N ASP A 84 -4.07 -47.24 7.15
CA ASP A 84 -3.80 -48.58 7.71
C ASP A 84 -3.65 -48.59 9.24
N GLY A 85 -3.18 -47.51 9.84
CA GLY A 85 -3.01 -47.36 11.29
C GLY A 85 -4.24 -46.83 12.03
N LEU A 86 -5.31 -46.44 11.36
CA LEU A 86 -6.54 -45.95 12.00
C LEU A 86 -7.46 -47.11 12.34
N LYS A 87 -7.30 -47.66 13.53
CA LYS A 87 -8.14 -48.74 14.04
C LYS A 87 -9.47 -48.22 14.59
N ARG A 88 -10.54 -49.03 14.46
CA ARG A 88 -11.89 -48.69 14.94
C ARG A 88 -11.89 -48.31 16.42
N ASP A 89 -11.26 -49.15 17.27
CA ASP A 89 -11.24 -48.91 18.71
C ASP A 89 -10.54 -47.62 19.09
N THR A 90 -9.46 -47.28 18.36
CA THR A 90 -8.76 -46.00 18.53
C THR A 90 -9.66 -44.82 18.15
N LEU A 91 -10.38 -44.93 17.03
CA LEU A 91 -11.31 -43.87 16.61
C LEU A 91 -12.42 -43.69 17.66
N MET A 92 -13.09 -44.80 18.08
CA MET A 92 -14.19 -44.74 19.05
C MET A 92 -13.75 -44.19 20.41
N LYS A 93 -12.54 -44.52 20.85
CA LYS A 93 -11.96 -43.98 22.08
C LYS A 93 -11.78 -42.47 22.07
N TYR A 94 -11.40 -41.87 20.92
CA TYR A 94 -11.04 -40.47 20.83
C TYR A 94 -12.07 -39.60 20.11
N ILE A 95 -13.15 -40.16 19.55
CA ILE A 95 -14.11 -39.42 18.73
C ILE A 95 -14.85 -38.34 19.52
N THR A 96 -15.32 -38.64 20.71
CA THR A 96 -16.06 -37.70 21.56
C THR A 96 -15.15 -36.55 22.04
N PRO A 97 -13.96 -36.78 22.64
CA PRO A 97 -13.08 -35.69 23.02
C PRO A 97 -12.54 -34.90 21.81
N LEU A 98 -12.35 -35.53 20.64
CA LEU A 98 -12.00 -34.81 19.39
C LEU A 98 -13.13 -33.93 18.93
N SER A 99 -14.37 -34.44 18.92
CA SER A 99 -15.55 -33.68 18.48
C SER A 99 -15.80 -32.46 19.36
N LYS A 100 -15.55 -32.58 20.68
CA LYS A 100 -15.62 -31.43 21.60
C LYS A 100 -14.57 -30.39 21.27
N ALA A 101 -13.30 -30.78 21.11
CA ALA A 101 -12.21 -29.88 20.77
C ALA A 101 -12.42 -29.18 19.41
N LEU A 102 -12.90 -29.90 18.38
CA LEU A 102 -13.24 -29.32 17.08
C LEU A 102 -14.39 -28.33 17.16
N SER A 103 -15.43 -28.64 17.94
CA SER A 103 -16.58 -27.75 18.15
C SER A 103 -16.16 -26.44 18.82
N GLU A 104 -15.37 -26.53 19.89
CA GLU A 104 -14.87 -25.37 20.62
C GLU A 104 -13.96 -24.48 19.75
N LYS A 105 -13.09 -25.09 18.93
CA LYS A 105 -12.15 -24.33 18.10
C LYS A 105 -12.76 -23.78 16.81
N LEU A 106 -13.62 -24.54 16.13
CA LEU A 106 -14.09 -24.21 14.78
C LEU A 106 -15.50 -23.59 14.77
N GLY A 107 -16.33 -23.86 15.78
CA GLY A 107 -17.61 -23.18 16.03
C GLY A 107 -18.72 -23.40 15.01
N ASP A 108 -18.52 -24.24 13.98
CA ASP A 108 -19.50 -24.45 12.89
C ASP A 108 -20.49 -25.58 13.16
N ARG A 109 -20.21 -26.41 14.18
CA ARG A 109 -21.02 -27.56 14.59
C ARG A 109 -20.97 -27.77 16.08
N THR A 110 -22.01 -28.37 16.62
CA THR A 110 -22.02 -28.89 18.02
C THR A 110 -21.11 -30.09 18.16
N PRO A 111 -20.66 -30.47 19.38
CA PRO A 111 -19.87 -31.67 19.62
C PRO A 111 -20.54 -32.94 19.05
N ALA A 112 -21.86 -33.12 19.27
CA ALA A 112 -22.62 -34.23 18.70
C ALA A 112 -22.69 -34.16 17.16
N GLY A 113 -22.76 -32.96 16.59
CA GLY A 113 -22.71 -32.74 15.14
C GLY A 113 -21.38 -33.15 14.53
N TYR A 114 -20.24 -32.84 15.18
CA TYR A 114 -18.92 -33.31 14.77
C TYR A 114 -18.79 -34.83 14.87
N GLU A 115 -19.28 -35.42 15.96
CA GLU A 115 -19.23 -36.87 16.16
C GLU A 115 -20.01 -37.61 15.05
N ALA A 116 -21.24 -37.18 14.77
CA ALA A 116 -22.04 -37.70 13.66
C ALA A 116 -21.35 -37.54 12.31
N HIS A 117 -20.71 -36.36 12.06
CA HIS A 117 -19.97 -36.10 10.85
C HIS A 117 -18.78 -37.04 10.68
N LEU A 118 -17.96 -37.21 11.69
CA LEU A 118 -16.79 -38.11 11.65
C LEU A 118 -17.19 -39.56 11.48
N LEU A 119 -18.24 -40.03 12.18
CA LEU A 119 -18.81 -41.36 12.01
C LEU A 119 -19.33 -41.61 10.59
N LYS A 120 -19.98 -40.60 9.97
CA LYS A 120 -20.40 -40.69 8.59
C LYS A 120 -19.21 -40.88 7.65
N GLY A 121 -18.12 -40.13 7.87
CA GLY A 121 -16.87 -40.26 7.11
C GLY A 121 -16.27 -41.65 7.25
N TYR A 122 -16.24 -42.20 8.49
CA TYR A 122 -15.73 -43.54 8.78
C TYR A 122 -16.55 -44.64 8.09
N ARG A 123 -17.89 -44.56 8.13
CA ARG A 123 -18.78 -45.51 7.45
C ARG A 123 -18.60 -45.48 5.92
N SER A 124 -18.37 -44.29 5.32
CA SER A 124 -18.16 -44.14 3.88
C SER A 124 -16.76 -44.62 3.44
N LYS A 125 -15.85 -44.92 4.36
CA LYS A 125 -14.45 -45.29 4.10
C LYS A 125 -13.77 -44.31 3.14
N SER A 126 -14.07 -43.01 3.25
CA SER A 126 -13.51 -41.97 2.38
C SER A 126 -12.02 -41.76 2.68
N ARG A 127 -11.22 -41.66 1.62
CA ARG A 127 -9.78 -41.31 1.76
C ARG A 127 -9.54 -39.80 1.89
N GLN A 128 -10.51 -38.96 1.47
CA GLN A 128 -10.41 -37.51 1.53
C GLN A 128 -11.71 -36.96 2.14
N TYR A 129 -11.90 -37.20 3.42
CA TYR A 129 -13.09 -36.71 4.11
C TYR A 129 -12.82 -35.36 4.76
N PRO A 130 -13.53 -34.27 4.40
CA PRO A 130 -13.27 -32.94 4.98
C PRO A 130 -13.73 -32.89 6.44
N VAL A 131 -12.83 -32.54 7.35
CA VAL A 131 -13.15 -32.29 8.76
C VAL A 131 -13.90 -30.96 8.90
N TYR A 132 -13.46 -29.98 8.15
CA TYR A 132 -13.99 -28.63 8.16
C TYR A 132 -14.15 -28.11 6.73
N ARG A 133 -15.24 -27.37 6.45
CA ARG A 133 -15.52 -26.88 5.10
C ARG A 133 -14.70 -25.66 4.72
N LYS A 134 -14.32 -24.85 5.71
CA LYS A 134 -13.52 -23.66 5.52
C LYS A 134 -12.02 -23.97 5.68
N ARG A 135 -11.18 -23.03 5.41
CA ARG A 135 -9.74 -23.10 5.60
C ARG A 135 -9.38 -22.64 7.01
N VAL A 136 -8.27 -23.14 7.55
CA VAL A 136 -7.71 -22.70 8.83
C VAL A 136 -6.33 -22.07 8.63
N SER A 137 -5.96 -21.16 9.54
CA SER A 137 -4.64 -20.54 9.55
C SER A 137 -3.56 -21.55 10.00
N TYR A 138 -2.29 -21.21 9.82
CA TYR A 138 -1.18 -22.02 10.34
C TYR A 138 -1.22 -22.13 11.88
N THR A 139 -1.58 -21.04 12.56
CA THR A 139 -1.70 -21.02 14.02
C THR A 139 -2.77 -21.98 14.50
N ASP A 140 -3.97 -21.93 13.91
CA ASP A 140 -5.06 -22.85 14.25
C ASP A 140 -4.69 -24.29 13.91
N LEU A 141 -4.03 -24.52 12.77
CA LEU A 141 -3.57 -25.85 12.40
C LEU A 141 -2.60 -26.43 13.43
N LYS A 142 -1.69 -25.61 13.98
CA LYS A 142 -0.73 -26.04 15.01
C LYS A 142 -1.46 -26.53 16.27
N GLU A 143 -2.51 -25.84 16.67
CA GLU A 143 -3.36 -26.25 17.80
C GLU A 143 -4.16 -27.51 17.45
N ILE A 144 -4.83 -27.55 16.30
CA ILE A 144 -5.65 -28.68 15.87
C ILE A 144 -4.84 -29.99 15.75
N LYS A 145 -3.58 -29.90 15.35
CA LYS A 145 -2.68 -31.07 15.32
C LYS A 145 -2.44 -31.69 16.71
N GLN A 146 -2.66 -30.95 17.79
CA GLN A 146 -2.51 -31.42 19.16
C GLN A 146 -3.80 -32.06 19.73
N PHE A 147 -4.92 -31.99 19.00
CA PHE A 147 -6.20 -32.52 19.44
C PHE A 147 -6.16 -34.05 19.63
N PRO A 148 -7.03 -34.58 20.49
CA PRO A 148 -7.20 -36.04 20.66
C PRO A 148 -7.33 -36.73 19.30
N LEU A 149 -6.74 -37.88 19.11
CA LEU A 149 -6.55 -38.61 17.86
C LEU A 149 -5.53 -37.96 16.91
N PHE A 150 -5.62 -36.65 16.58
CA PHE A 150 -4.75 -36.01 15.59
C PHE A 150 -3.28 -35.95 16.03
N ARG A 151 -3.01 -35.76 17.32
CA ARG A 151 -1.66 -35.81 17.92
C ARG A 151 -0.94 -37.16 17.74
N MET A 152 -1.66 -38.24 17.42
CA MET A 152 -1.07 -39.54 17.16
C MET A 152 -0.38 -39.66 15.80
N GLY A 153 -0.42 -38.59 15.00
CA GLY A 153 0.17 -38.52 13.68
C GLY A 153 -0.69 -39.14 12.58
N PRO A 154 -0.36 -38.84 11.30
CA PRO A 154 -1.22 -39.12 10.15
C PRO A 154 -1.52 -40.63 9.96
N ASN A 155 -0.57 -41.51 10.27
CA ASN A 155 -0.79 -42.96 10.09
C ASN A 155 -1.84 -43.53 11.04
N LYS A 156 -1.85 -43.09 12.32
CA LYS A 156 -2.77 -43.59 13.36
C LYS A 156 -4.10 -42.84 13.42
N SER A 157 -4.12 -41.56 12.94
CA SER A 157 -5.32 -40.71 12.94
C SER A 157 -5.98 -40.59 11.57
N GLY A 158 -5.28 -40.91 10.49
CA GLY A 158 -5.70 -40.58 9.13
C GLY A 158 -5.70 -39.08 8.83
N PHE A 159 -5.38 -38.23 9.81
CA PHE A 159 -5.45 -36.78 9.66
C PHE A 159 -4.32 -36.25 8.77
N TYR A 160 -4.69 -35.47 7.74
CA TYR A 160 -3.75 -34.79 6.90
C TYR A 160 -4.33 -33.45 6.44
N THR A 161 -3.48 -32.58 5.92
CA THR A 161 -3.84 -31.25 5.48
C THR A 161 -3.43 -31.01 4.05
N LYS A 162 -4.24 -30.23 3.32
CA LYS A 162 -3.88 -29.72 2.01
C LYS A 162 -3.64 -28.22 2.14
N GLN A 163 -2.40 -27.81 1.93
CA GLN A 163 -2.03 -26.41 1.92
C GLN A 163 -2.55 -25.71 0.67
N MET A 164 -3.08 -24.53 0.86
CA MET A 164 -3.45 -23.59 -0.19
C MET A 164 -2.86 -22.23 0.19
N VAL A 165 -2.63 -21.38 -0.76
CA VAL A 165 -2.21 -20.00 -0.53
C VAL A 165 -3.39 -19.07 -0.72
N GLN A 166 -3.51 -18.07 0.13
CA GLN A 166 -4.55 -17.05 0.03
C GLN A 166 -3.90 -15.67 0.08
N ARG A 167 -4.30 -14.81 -0.87
CA ARG A 167 -3.96 -13.39 -0.83
C ARG A 167 -4.88 -12.70 0.16
N ILE A 168 -4.32 -12.05 1.15
CA ILE A 168 -5.05 -11.29 2.18
C ILE A 168 -4.67 -9.82 2.11
N LYS A 169 -5.61 -8.96 2.48
CA LYS A 169 -5.44 -7.51 2.66
C LYS A 169 -5.66 -7.20 4.14
N PRO A 170 -4.59 -7.03 4.94
CA PRO A 170 -4.72 -6.83 6.39
C PRO A 170 -5.55 -5.62 6.79
N PHE A 171 -5.57 -4.56 5.96
CA PHE A 171 -6.35 -3.35 6.18
C PHE A 171 -7.74 -3.39 5.51
N GLY A 172 -8.22 -4.57 5.10
CA GLY A 172 -9.58 -4.75 4.60
C GLY A 172 -9.86 -3.97 3.31
N SER A 173 -10.79 -3.00 3.39
CA SER A 173 -11.25 -2.21 2.23
C SER A 173 -10.30 -1.09 1.83
N LEU A 174 -9.37 -0.66 2.71
CA LEU A 174 -8.52 0.51 2.46
C LEU A 174 -7.79 0.42 1.12
N ALA A 175 -8.07 1.37 0.22
CA ALA A 175 -7.53 1.46 -1.14
C ALA A 175 -7.62 0.14 -1.95
N SER A 176 -8.60 -0.71 -1.63
CA SER A 176 -8.63 -2.09 -2.11
C SER A 176 -8.71 -2.21 -3.63
N ARG A 177 -9.31 -1.25 -4.33
CA ARG A 177 -9.40 -1.22 -5.80
C ARG A 177 -8.12 -0.73 -6.46
N THR A 178 -7.38 0.15 -5.79
CA THR A 178 -6.07 0.61 -6.27
C THR A 178 -5.00 -0.47 -6.03
N ILE A 179 -5.01 -1.13 -4.87
CA ILE A 179 -4.16 -2.30 -4.60
C ILE A 179 -4.49 -3.42 -5.58
N GLY A 180 -5.77 -3.70 -5.76
CA GLY A 180 -6.24 -4.70 -6.70
C GLY A 180 -6.48 -6.07 -6.07
N ASP A 181 -6.95 -6.98 -6.91
CA ASP A 181 -7.28 -8.36 -6.57
C ASP A 181 -6.52 -9.32 -7.49
N ILE A 182 -6.44 -10.60 -7.11
CA ILE A 182 -5.89 -11.66 -7.93
C ILE A 182 -6.99 -12.67 -8.29
N TYR A 183 -6.78 -13.43 -9.36
CA TYR A 183 -7.56 -14.64 -9.62
C TYR A 183 -7.13 -15.75 -8.65
N GLY A 184 -8.02 -16.71 -8.41
CA GLY A 184 -7.71 -17.85 -7.52
C GLY A 184 -6.66 -18.82 -8.08
N GLU A 185 -6.37 -18.74 -9.35
CA GLU A 185 -5.43 -19.58 -10.10
C GLU A 185 -4.14 -18.78 -10.35
N TYR A 186 -3.00 -19.43 -10.10
CA TYR A 186 -1.69 -18.79 -10.27
C TYR A 186 -1.46 -18.26 -11.69
N GLU A 187 -1.88 -19.02 -12.70
CA GLU A 187 -1.68 -18.72 -14.12
C GLU A 187 -2.41 -17.44 -14.56
N LYS A 188 -3.54 -17.14 -13.94
CA LYS A 188 -4.33 -15.94 -14.22
C LYS A 188 -3.80 -14.66 -13.56
N GLY A 189 -3.06 -14.79 -12.48
CA GLY A 189 -2.36 -13.70 -11.81
C GLY A 189 -3.23 -12.58 -11.28
N GLY A 190 -2.79 -11.33 -11.47
CA GLY A 190 -3.48 -10.11 -11.04
C GLY A 190 -4.75 -9.85 -11.86
N LYS A 191 -5.81 -9.35 -11.20
CA LYS A 191 -7.11 -9.06 -11.83
C LYS A 191 -7.28 -7.58 -12.16
N ASN A 192 -6.84 -6.70 -11.30
CA ASN A 192 -6.95 -5.25 -11.42
C ASN A 192 -5.91 -4.55 -10.52
N GLY A 193 -5.87 -3.22 -10.55
CA GLY A 193 -5.02 -2.39 -9.70
C GLY A 193 -3.52 -2.68 -9.81
N ILE A 194 -2.77 -2.44 -8.74
CA ILE A 194 -1.33 -2.69 -8.64
C ILE A 194 -1.03 -4.20 -8.79
N GLU A 195 -1.90 -5.07 -8.30
CA GLU A 195 -1.78 -6.53 -8.47
C GLU A 195 -1.68 -6.93 -9.93
N LEU A 196 -2.43 -6.28 -10.84
CA LEU A 196 -2.36 -6.52 -12.28
C LEU A 196 -1.22 -5.74 -12.93
N ALA A 197 -1.05 -4.46 -12.59
CA ALA A 197 -0.02 -3.61 -13.19
C ALA A 197 1.40 -4.17 -13.02
N TYR A 198 1.66 -4.77 -11.88
CA TYR A 198 2.97 -5.32 -11.51
C TYR A 198 2.95 -6.85 -11.37
N ASP A 199 1.99 -7.52 -12.02
CA ASP A 199 1.81 -8.96 -11.86
C ASP A 199 3.07 -9.77 -12.21
N SER A 200 3.78 -9.42 -13.27
CA SER A 200 5.02 -10.12 -13.68
C SER A 200 6.12 -10.06 -12.61
N LEU A 201 6.22 -8.95 -11.89
CA LEU A 201 7.18 -8.77 -10.80
C LEU A 201 6.71 -9.46 -9.52
N LEU A 202 5.43 -9.28 -9.17
CA LEU A 202 4.83 -9.86 -7.97
C LEU A 202 4.76 -11.40 -8.04
N ARG A 203 4.49 -11.96 -9.22
CA ARG A 203 4.26 -13.39 -9.42
C ARG A 203 5.50 -14.23 -9.21
N GLY A 204 6.69 -13.71 -9.56
CA GLY A 204 7.92 -14.47 -9.58
C GLY A 204 7.99 -15.48 -10.73
N THR A 205 8.98 -16.37 -10.70
CA THR A 205 9.21 -17.39 -11.73
C THR A 205 9.08 -18.78 -11.11
N PRO A 206 8.21 -19.67 -11.66
CA PRO A 206 8.06 -21.02 -11.14
C PRO A 206 9.33 -21.85 -11.30
N GLY A 207 9.60 -22.66 -10.28
CA GLY A 207 10.60 -23.70 -10.31
C GLY A 207 10.06 -25.00 -10.93
N ARG A 208 10.93 -25.96 -11.12
CA ARG A 208 10.61 -27.30 -11.61
C ARG A 208 11.11 -28.35 -10.64
N GLY A 209 10.36 -29.42 -10.49
CA GLY A 209 10.74 -30.51 -9.64
C GLY A 209 10.18 -31.85 -10.09
N THR A 210 10.50 -32.86 -9.34
CA THR A 210 9.98 -34.21 -9.49
C THR A 210 9.31 -34.63 -8.18
N LYS A 211 8.29 -35.44 -8.28
CA LYS A 211 7.61 -36.00 -7.10
C LYS A 211 7.92 -37.49 -7.05
N GLN A 212 8.53 -37.92 -5.98
CA GLN A 212 8.97 -39.31 -5.80
C GLN A 212 8.34 -39.94 -4.57
N LYS A 213 7.91 -41.18 -4.67
CA LYS A 213 7.36 -41.94 -3.57
C LYS A 213 8.49 -42.59 -2.78
N ILE A 214 8.82 -42.06 -1.59
CA ILE A 214 9.86 -42.58 -0.70
C ILE A 214 9.18 -43.16 0.54
N ARG A 215 9.43 -44.44 0.81
CA ARG A 215 8.81 -45.16 1.94
C ARG A 215 7.30 -45.01 2.03
N GLY A 216 6.60 -45.10 0.87
CA GLY A 216 5.16 -44.97 0.79
C GLY A 216 4.62 -43.54 0.78
N ARG A 217 5.45 -42.52 0.95
CA ARG A 217 5.07 -41.10 0.97
C ARG A 217 5.59 -40.39 -0.27
N TRP A 218 4.76 -39.53 -0.86
CA TRP A 218 5.17 -38.64 -1.96
C TRP A 218 5.99 -37.49 -1.41
N VAL A 219 7.21 -37.31 -1.91
CA VAL A 219 8.12 -36.20 -1.55
C VAL A 219 8.42 -35.42 -2.83
N ASN A 220 8.32 -34.10 -2.73
CA ASN A 220 8.73 -33.21 -3.84
C ASN A 220 10.25 -33.02 -3.76
N MET A 221 10.91 -33.24 -4.88
CA MET A 221 12.33 -32.96 -5.06
C MET A 221 12.45 -31.80 -6.04
N THR A 222 13.08 -30.71 -5.60
CA THR A 222 13.27 -29.51 -6.42
C THR A 222 14.47 -29.69 -7.32
N ASN A 223 14.28 -29.53 -8.63
CA ASN A 223 15.35 -29.60 -9.63
C ASN A 223 15.81 -28.17 -9.99
N ILE A 224 14.84 -27.22 -10.08
CA ILE A 224 15.08 -25.81 -10.31
C ILE A 224 14.28 -25.07 -9.25
N GLU A 225 14.98 -24.30 -8.41
CA GLU A 225 14.33 -23.50 -7.38
C GLU A 225 13.43 -22.42 -7.98
N PRO A 226 12.25 -22.17 -7.40
CA PRO A 226 11.41 -21.06 -7.81
C PRO A 226 12.08 -19.73 -7.41
N ILE A 227 11.89 -18.71 -8.22
CA ILE A 227 12.33 -17.35 -7.92
C ILE A 227 11.13 -16.57 -7.39
N ASN A 228 11.19 -16.19 -6.12
CA ASN A 228 10.10 -15.45 -5.47
C ASN A 228 9.85 -14.09 -6.12
N GLY A 229 8.62 -13.60 -6.01
CA GLY A 229 8.21 -12.30 -6.51
C GLY A 229 8.83 -11.15 -5.74
N ALA A 230 8.98 -10.00 -6.41
CA ALA A 230 9.44 -8.76 -5.81
C ALA A 230 8.32 -8.10 -4.98
N ASN A 231 8.69 -7.41 -3.92
CA ASN A 231 7.77 -6.58 -3.13
C ASN A 231 7.59 -5.22 -3.79
N ILE A 232 6.37 -4.71 -3.75
CA ILE A 232 6.00 -3.38 -4.25
C ILE A 232 5.67 -2.49 -3.06
N ARG A 233 6.47 -1.45 -2.83
CA ARG A 233 6.15 -0.41 -1.85
C ARG A 233 5.37 0.70 -2.53
N THR A 234 4.15 0.96 -2.07
CA THR A 234 3.29 2.03 -2.57
C THR A 234 3.64 3.36 -1.91
N THR A 235 3.05 4.43 -2.44
CA THR A 235 3.12 5.77 -1.85
C THR A 235 2.02 6.02 -0.82
N ILE A 236 1.10 5.06 -0.63
CA ILE A 236 -0.06 5.19 0.24
C ILE A 236 0.36 5.26 1.71
N ASP A 237 0.02 6.35 2.37
CA ASP A 237 0.08 6.49 3.82
C ASP A 237 -1.22 5.95 4.44
N ILE A 238 -1.12 4.91 5.27
CA ILE A 238 -2.29 4.25 5.84
C ILE A 238 -3.10 5.18 6.74
N LYS A 239 -2.47 6.14 7.44
CA LYS A 239 -3.18 7.09 8.31
C LYS A 239 -3.99 8.08 7.46
N ILE A 240 -3.36 8.66 6.44
CA ILE A 240 -4.03 9.59 5.52
C ILE A 240 -5.13 8.86 4.73
N GLN A 241 -4.89 7.62 4.33
CA GLN A 241 -5.89 6.77 3.66
C GLN A 241 -7.11 6.52 4.56
N ASP A 242 -6.91 6.15 5.83
CA ASP A 242 -7.98 5.90 6.80
C ASP A 242 -8.81 7.17 7.08
N ILE A 243 -8.14 8.31 7.27
CA ILE A 243 -8.78 9.62 7.41
C ILE A 243 -9.66 9.92 6.18
N THR A 244 -9.10 9.71 4.98
CA THR A 244 -9.76 10.03 3.72
C THR A 244 -10.98 9.15 3.49
N GLU A 245 -10.86 7.85 3.73
CA GLU A 245 -11.97 6.89 3.57
C GLU A 245 -13.10 7.18 4.55
N LYS A 246 -12.79 7.38 5.85
CA LYS A 246 -13.78 7.71 6.88
C LYS A 246 -14.53 8.98 6.57
N ALA A 247 -13.82 10.06 6.24
CA ALA A 247 -14.43 11.34 5.92
C ALA A 247 -15.36 11.26 4.70
N LEU A 248 -14.96 10.49 3.68
CA LEU A 248 -15.78 10.29 2.50
C LEU A 248 -17.02 9.44 2.79
N VAL A 249 -16.86 8.28 3.45
CA VAL A 249 -17.95 7.35 3.78
C VAL A 249 -19.01 8.02 4.66
N GLU A 250 -18.56 8.78 5.68
CA GLU A 250 -19.44 9.54 6.56
C GLU A 250 -20.32 10.50 5.74
N LYS A 251 -19.73 11.31 4.86
CA LYS A 251 -20.47 12.25 4.03
C LYS A 251 -21.39 11.55 3.03
N LEU A 252 -20.93 10.50 2.35
CA LEU A 252 -21.76 9.75 1.41
C LEU A 252 -22.99 9.13 2.09
N SER A 253 -22.82 8.64 3.33
CA SER A 253 -23.91 8.10 4.13
C SER A 253 -24.91 9.18 4.55
N GLU A 254 -24.42 10.37 4.95
CA GLU A 254 -25.26 11.53 5.33
C GLU A 254 -26.17 11.97 4.17
N ILE A 255 -25.61 12.09 2.97
CA ILE A 255 -26.32 12.62 1.79
C ILE A 255 -26.90 11.53 0.89
N GLU A 256 -26.81 10.26 1.29
CA GLU A 256 -27.26 9.07 0.53
C GLU A 256 -26.79 9.09 -0.93
N ALA A 257 -25.54 9.44 -1.18
CA ALA A 257 -25.00 9.53 -2.52
C ALA A 257 -24.80 8.13 -3.14
N GLU A 258 -24.86 8.06 -4.47
CA GLU A 258 -24.63 6.82 -5.21
C GLU A 258 -23.16 6.38 -5.14
N SER A 259 -22.24 7.33 -5.29
CA SER A 259 -20.81 7.05 -5.20
C SER A 259 -19.98 8.31 -4.90
N GLY A 260 -18.75 8.11 -4.52
CA GLY A 260 -17.78 9.19 -4.37
C GLY A 260 -16.34 8.70 -4.47
N THR A 261 -15.45 9.63 -4.81
CA THR A 261 -14.01 9.40 -4.78
C THR A 261 -13.30 10.55 -4.09
N ALA A 262 -12.24 10.24 -3.36
CA ALA A 262 -11.36 11.21 -2.74
C ALA A 262 -9.90 10.83 -3.00
N ILE A 263 -9.07 11.81 -3.34
CA ILE A 263 -7.66 11.61 -3.66
C ILE A 263 -6.84 12.67 -2.91
N VAL A 264 -5.77 12.25 -2.26
CA VAL A 264 -4.80 13.14 -1.62
C VAL A 264 -3.42 12.88 -2.23
N MET A 265 -2.81 13.92 -2.78
CA MET A 265 -1.52 13.87 -3.45
C MET A 265 -0.54 14.83 -2.77
N GLU A 266 0.67 14.40 -2.52
CA GLU A 266 1.75 15.25 -2.03
C GLU A 266 2.23 16.19 -3.13
N VAL A 267 2.26 17.49 -2.83
CA VAL A 267 2.51 18.53 -3.83
C VAL A 267 3.88 18.42 -4.49
N ALA A 268 4.92 18.22 -3.69
CA ALA A 268 6.31 18.27 -4.17
C ALA A 268 6.72 17.02 -4.97
N THR A 269 6.21 15.86 -4.60
CA THR A 269 6.66 14.56 -5.13
C THR A 269 5.73 13.96 -6.16
N GLY A 270 4.42 14.27 -6.08
CA GLY A 270 3.39 13.61 -6.88
C GLY A 270 2.92 12.28 -6.27
N GLU A 271 3.40 11.92 -5.11
CA GLU A 271 3.00 10.68 -4.43
C GLU A 271 1.53 10.73 -4.02
N ILE A 272 0.77 9.72 -4.41
CA ILE A 272 -0.62 9.54 -3.96
C ILE A 272 -0.58 8.96 -2.56
N LYS A 273 -0.92 9.78 -1.57
CA LYS A 273 -0.95 9.39 -0.15
C LYS A 273 -2.24 8.68 0.24
N ALA A 274 -3.34 9.05 -0.41
CA ALA A 274 -4.62 8.37 -0.26
C ALA A 274 -5.43 8.40 -1.55
N ILE A 275 -6.17 7.32 -1.79
CA ILE A 275 -7.13 7.20 -2.88
C ILE A 275 -8.25 6.26 -2.48
N THR A 276 -9.46 6.75 -2.52
CA THR A 276 -10.65 6.06 -2.04
C THR A 276 -11.76 6.18 -3.07
N ASN A 277 -12.44 5.06 -3.37
CA ASN A 277 -13.46 4.95 -4.42
C ASN A 277 -14.67 4.18 -3.90
N ILE A 278 -15.61 4.87 -3.32
CA ILE A 278 -16.74 4.31 -2.60
C ILE A 278 -18.02 4.34 -3.45
N GLY A 279 -18.73 3.23 -3.49
CA GLY A 279 -20.06 3.12 -4.09
C GLY A 279 -21.07 2.59 -3.07
N ARG A 280 -22.35 2.96 -3.26
CA ARG A 280 -23.47 2.45 -2.47
C ARG A 280 -23.82 1.05 -2.92
N MET A 281 -23.87 0.12 -1.97
CA MET A 281 -24.24 -1.27 -2.20
C MET A 281 -25.76 -1.44 -2.19
N PRO A 282 -26.33 -2.55 -2.74
CA PRO A 282 -27.76 -2.80 -2.75
C PRO A 282 -28.42 -2.83 -1.37
N ASP A 283 -27.67 -3.18 -0.33
CA ASP A 283 -28.12 -3.18 1.07
C ASP A 283 -28.04 -1.81 1.74
N GLY A 284 -27.63 -0.77 1.00
CA GLY A 284 -27.47 0.59 1.49
C GLY A 284 -26.13 0.88 2.18
N THR A 285 -25.28 -0.13 2.36
CA THR A 285 -23.90 0.06 2.88
C THR A 285 -22.99 0.66 1.81
N TYR A 286 -21.79 1.08 2.22
CA TYR A 286 -20.80 1.68 1.34
C TYR A 286 -19.52 0.85 1.33
N ALA A 287 -18.99 0.58 0.12
CA ALA A 287 -17.76 -0.16 -0.06
C ALA A 287 -16.99 0.33 -1.29
N GLU A 288 -15.70 -0.02 -1.37
CA GLU A 288 -14.93 0.22 -2.59
C GLU A 288 -15.45 -0.64 -3.76
N THR A 289 -15.82 0.00 -4.86
CA THR A 289 -16.42 -0.64 -6.05
C THR A 289 -15.49 -0.59 -7.25
N ARG A 290 -15.39 0.54 -7.92
CA ARG A 290 -14.56 0.79 -9.11
C ARG A 290 -13.58 1.91 -8.81
N ASN A 291 -12.42 1.93 -9.47
CA ASN A 291 -11.46 3.03 -9.32
C ASN A 291 -11.93 4.28 -10.10
N HIS A 292 -12.96 4.95 -9.59
CA HIS A 292 -13.57 6.14 -10.17
C HIS A 292 -12.55 7.27 -10.37
N ALA A 293 -11.61 7.42 -9.45
CA ALA A 293 -10.58 8.45 -9.48
C ALA A 293 -9.74 8.44 -10.75
N VAL A 294 -9.43 7.23 -11.24
CA VAL A 294 -8.51 7.00 -12.36
C VAL A 294 -9.24 6.66 -13.66
N ALA A 295 -10.36 5.92 -13.54
CA ALA A 295 -11.01 5.31 -14.71
C ALA A 295 -12.16 6.14 -15.30
N ASP A 296 -12.84 6.97 -14.50
CA ASP A 296 -14.03 7.67 -14.96
C ASP A 296 -13.70 8.93 -15.74
N GLU A 297 -14.06 8.96 -17.00
CA GLU A 297 -13.97 10.14 -17.85
C GLU A 297 -15.21 11.00 -17.63
N VAL A 298 -15.06 12.06 -16.85
CA VAL A 298 -16.19 12.90 -16.41
C VAL A 298 -16.03 14.36 -16.85
N GLU A 299 -17.14 15.05 -17.01
CA GLU A 299 -17.15 16.49 -17.16
C GLU A 299 -16.72 17.14 -15.84
N PRO A 300 -15.60 17.90 -15.81
CA PRO A 300 -15.06 18.49 -14.58
C PRO A 300 -15.96 19.61 -14.01
N GLY A 301 -16.86 20.14 -14.83
CA GLY A 301 -17.74 21.23 -14.44
C GLY A 301 -16.93 22.48 -14.00
N SER A 302 -17.45 23.20 -13.03
CA SER A 302 -16.88 24.50 -12.60
C SER A 302 -15.45 24.48 -12.07
N THR A 303 -14.85 23.31 -11.79
CA THR A 303 -13.42 23.23 -11.49
C THR A 303 -12.57 23.62 -12.70
N PHE A 304 -13.08 23.42 -13.90
CA PHE A 304 -12.40 23.81 -15.14
C PHE A 304 -12.34 25.34 -15.39
N LYS A 305 -13.17 26.12 -14.71
CA LYS A 305 -13.12 27.59 -14.80
C LYS A 305 -11.75 28.15 -14.39
N THR A 306 -11.06 27.48 -13.47
CA THR A 306 -9.69 27.84 -13.08
C THR A 306 -8.73 27.75 -14.26
N VAL A 307 -8.87 26.67 -15.07
CA VAL A 307 -8.09 26.50 -16.31
C VAL A 307 -8.38 27.63 -17.30
N SER A 308 -9.68 27.89 -17.55
CA SER A 308 -10.10 28.92 -18.50
C SER A 308 -9.65 30.33 -18.09
N MET A 309 -9.73 30.63 -16.79
CA MET A 309 -9.25 31.93 -16.26
C MET A 309 -7.73 32.04 -16.39
N MET A 310 -7.00 30.97 -16.12
CA MET A 310 -5.54 30.94 -16.31
C MET A 310 -5.16 31.24 -17.76
N VAL A 311 -5.84 30.62 -18.72
CA VAL A 311 -5.62 30.91 -20.16
C VAL A 311 -5.90 32.38 -20.49
N ALA A 312 -7.00 32.94 -19.97
CA ALA A 312 -7.37 34.34 -20.25
C ALA A 312 -6.39 35.37 -19.67
N LEU A 313 -5.92 35.11 -18.42
CA LEU A 313 -4.93 35.96 -17.75
C LEU A 313 -3.56 35.90 -18.46
N ASP A 314 -3.13 34.67 -18.77
CA ASP A 314 -1.82 34.40 -19.39
C ASP A 314 -1.75 34.92 -20.84
N ALA A 315 -2.89 34.94 -21.54
CA ALA A 315 -3.04 35.55 -22.86
C ALA A 315 -3.23 37.10 -22.81
N GLY A 316 -3.31 37.71 -21.63
CA GLY A 316 -3.49 39.14 -21.45
C GLY A 316 -4.88 39.68 -21.86
N ILE A 317 -5.89 38.79 -21.99
CA ILE A 317 -7.26 39.14 -22.41
C ILE A 317 -7.98 39.93 -21.31
N ILE A 318 -7.66 39.66 -20.07
CA ILE A 318 -8.30 40.24 -18.89
C ILE A 318 -7.31 40.36 -17.73
N GLN A 319 -7.54 41.30 -16.81
CA GLN A 319 -6.86 41.42 -15.53
C GLN A 319 -7.86 41.09 -14.39
N PRO A 320 -7.40 40.72 -13.17
CA PRO A 320 -8.26 40.33 -12.06
C PRO A 320 -9.37 41.34 -11.72
N ASP A 321 -9.08 42.61 -11.81
CA ASP A 321 -9.97 43.71 -11.43
C ASP A 321 -10.87 44.19 -12.56
N ASP A 322 -10.63 43.75 -13.80
CA ASP A 322 -11.46 44.09 -14.94
C ASP A 322 -12.90 43.63 -14.74
N THR A 323 -13.86 44.49 -15.08
CA THR A 323 -15.27 44.18 -14.91
C THR A 323 -15.87 43.43 -16.09
N VAL A 324 -16.72 42.48 -15.74
CA VAL A 324 -17.52 41.67 -16.68
C VAL A 324 -19.00 41.85 -16.35
N ASP A 325 -19.79 42.21 -17.34
CA ASP A 325 -21.23 42.31 -17.22
C ASP A 325 -21.86 40.90 -17.40
N VAL A 326 -22.38 40.31 -16.34
CA VAL A 326 -23.08 39.03 -16.33
C VAL A 326 -24.60 39.17 -16.27
N GLY A 327 -25.10 40.43 -16.25
CA GLY A 327 -26.51 40.80 -16.29
C GLY A 327 -27.31 40.16 -15.16
N ASN A 328 -28.54 39.80 -15.46
CA ASN A 328 -29.45 39.14 -14.51
C ASN A 328 -29.19 37.64 -14.34
N GLY A 329 -28.03 37.15 -14.75
CA GLY A 329 -27.68 35.73 -14.63
C GLY A 329 -28.25 34.83 -15.74
N ILE A 330 -28.69 35.41 -16.85
CA ILE A 330 -29.16 34.70 -18.05
C ILE A 330 -28.44 35.29 -19.28
N PHE A 331 -27.87 34.39 -20.08
CA PHE A 331 -27.18 34.75 -21.32
C PHE A 331 -27.60 33.80 -22.44
N MET A 332 -28.04 34.38 -23.54
CA MET A 332 -28.40 33.65 -24.76
C MET A 332 -27.23 33.70 -25.74
N TYR A 333 -26.71 32.54 -26.13
CA TYR A 333 -25.64 32.40 -27.09
C TYR A 333 -25.95 31.31 -28.12
N ALA A 334 -25.92 31.64 -29.39
CA ALA A 334 -26.21 30.75 -30.52
C ALA A 334 -27.51 29.94 -30.30
N GLY A 335 -28.59 30.56 -29.80
CA GLY A 335 -29.87 29.94 -29.51
C GLY A 335 -29.96 29.10 -28.24
N SER A 336 -28.84 28.95 -27.51
CA SER A 336 -28.78 28.19 -26.27
C SER A 336 -28.76 29.10 -25.05
N ARG A 337 -29.49 28.73 -24.00
CA ARG A 337 -29.59 29.46 -22.74
C ARG A 337 -28.50 29.02 -21.77
N MET A 338 -27.64 29.96 -21.36
CA MET A 338 -26.68 29.79 -20.26
C MET A 338 -27.20 30.52 -19.00
N THR A 339 -27.02 29.92 -17.84
CA THR A 339 -27.48 30.50 -16.57
C THR A 339 -26.43 30.42 -15.50
N ASP A 340 -26.37 31.46 -14.67
CA ASP A 340 -25.68 31.44 -13.40
C ASP A 340 -26.62 30.91 -12.29
N HIS A 341 -26.04 30.36 -11.21
CA HIS A 341 -26.80 29.72 -10.15
C HIS A 341 -27.74 30.69 -9.40
N ASN A 342 -27.45 32.00 -9.42
CA ASN A 342 -28.26 33.06 -8.79
C ASN A 342 -29.21 33.81 -9.73
N ALA A 343 -29.45 33.30 -10.94
CA ALA A 343 -30.36 33.91 -11.92
C ALA A 343 -31.77 34.13 -11.34
N HIS A 344 -32.24 33.20 -10.46
CA HIS A 344 -33.52 33.32 -9.76
C HIS A 344 -33.56 34.44 -8.71
N ARG A 345 -32.41 35.05 -8.37
CA ARG A 345 -32.25 36.20 -7.45
C ARG A 345 -31.81 37.46 -8.15
N GLY A 346 -31.94 37.54 -9.50
CA GLY A 346 -31.64 38.71 -10.31
C GLY A 346 -30.20 38.80 -10.80
N GLY A 347 -29.36 37.78 -10.60
CA GLY A 347 -27.98 37.75 -11.09
C GLY A 347 -26.99 38.59 -10.28
N TYR A 348 -25.79 38.75 -10.79
CA TYR A 348 -24.70 39.54 -10.16
C TYR A 348 -24.48 40.90 -10.85
N HIS A 349 -25.11 41.16 -11.99
CA HIS A 349 -24.95 42.34 -12.86
C HIS A 349 -23.50 42.51 -13.32
N ARG A 350 -22.71 43.34 -12.66
CA ARG A 350 -21.29 43.56 -12.97
C ARG A 350 -20.42 43.02 -11.85
N ILE A 351 -19.45 42.17 -12.21
CA ILE A 351 -18.48 41.57 -11.29
C ILE A 351 -17.09 41.67 -11.88
N SER A 352 -16.04 41.61 -11.02
CA SER A 352 -14.68 41.54 -11.54
C SER A 352 -14.36 40.14 -12.11
N ALA A 353 -13.31 40.05 -12.91
CA ALA A 353 -12.81 38.78 -13.41
C ALA A 353 -12.50 37.82 -12.23
N ALA A 354 -11.88 38.29 -11.14
CA ALA A 354 -11.65 37.54 -9.94
C ALA A 354 -12.96 37.05 -9.31
N GLN A 355 -13.96 37.91 -9.18
CA GLN A 355 -15.29 37.58 -8.67
C GLN A 355 -16.02 36.54 -9.54
N THR A 356 -15.72 36.45 -10.86
CA THR A 356 -16.21 35.39 -11.73
C THR A 356 -15.82 34.03 -11.22
N ILE A 357 -14.62 33.87 -10.68
CA ILE A 357 -14.12 32.65 -10.07
C ILE A 357 -14.72 32.43 -8.67
N TRP A 358 -14.80 33.46 -7.83
CA TRP A 358 -15.34 33.36 -6.46
C TRP A 358 -16.80 32.93 -6.44
N TYR A 359 -17.61 33.57 -7.32
CA TYR A 359 -19.06 33.28 -7.44
C TYR A 359 -19.35 32.15 -8.43
N SER A 360 -18.32 31.62 -9.08
CA SER A 360 -18.47 30.55 -10.06
C SER A 360 -19.44 30.88 -11.20
N SER A 361 -19.39 32.12 -11.73
CA SER A 361 -20.24 32.56 -12.85
C SER A 361 -19.90 31.80 -14.13
N ASN A 362 -20.89 31.12 -14.73
CA ASN A 362 -20.77 30.50 -16.06
C ASN A 362 -20.69 31.60 -17.15
N ILE A 363 -21.54 32.60 -17.01
CA ILE A 363 -21.63 33.72 -17.97
C ILE A 363 -20.35 34.54 -17.98
N GLY A 364 -19.81 34.83 -16.80
CA GLY A 364 -18.60 35.59 -16.67
C GLY A 364 -17.42 34.95 -17.38
N ILE A 365 -17.17 33.67 -17.10
CA ILE A 365 -16.04 32.94 -17.72
C ILE A 365 -16.24 32.75 -19.23
N ALA A 366 -17.48 32.46 -19.67
CA ALA A 366 -17.78 32.32 -21.10
C ALA A 366 -17.55 33.64 -21.86
N LYS A 367 -18.02 34.76 -21.33
CA LYS A 367 -17.81 36.09 -21.95
C LYS A 367 -16.34 36.48 -21.99
N ILE A 368 -15.56 36.19 -20.94
CA ILE A 368 -14.11 36.43 -20.91
C ILE A 368 -13.43 35.66 -22.04
N ILE A 369 -13.71 34.36 -22.19
CA ILE A 369 -13.06 33.54 -23.21
C ILE A 369 -13.56 33.91 -24.62
N LEU A 370 -14.85 34.18 -24.80
CA LEU A 370 -15.37 34.64 -26.07
C LEU A 370 -14.72 35.96 -26.52
N LYS A 371 -14.49 36.91 -25.61
CA LYS A 371 -13.77 38.18 -25.91
C LYS A 371 -12.43 37.96 -26.61
N GLY A 372 -11.69 36.93 -26.20
CA GLY A 372 -10.35 36.66 -26.74
C GLY A 372 -10.29 35.63 -27.85
N PHE A 373 -11.18 34.62 -27.83
CA PHE A 373 -11.02 33.41 -28.63
C PHE A 373 -12.22 33.06 -29.52
N GLU A 374 -13.28 33.89 -29.59
CA GLU A 374 -14.47 33.56 -30.39
C GLU A 374 -14.12 33.39 -31.88
N LYS A 375 -13.25 34.24 -32.41
CA LYS A 375 -12.84 34.20 -33.81
C LYS A 375 -11.82 33.10 -34.11
N HIS A 376 -11.01 32.73 -33.14
CA HIS A 376 -9.93 31.73 -33.23
C HIS A 376 -9.99 30.74 -32.07
N PRO A 377 -11.02 29.86 -32.00
CA PRO A 377 -11.22 28.95 -30.87
C PRO A 377 -10.11 27.91 -30.74
N GLN A 378 -9.38 27.62 -31.83
CA GLN A 378 -8.19 26.76 -31.80
C GLN A 378 -7.13 27.27 -30.82
N ASP A 379 -6.92 28.60 -30.73
CA ASP A 379 -5.89 29.19 -29.88
C ASP A 379 -6.16 28.94 -28.39
N PHE A 380 -7.43 28.89 -27.99
CA PHE A 380 -7.82 28.49 -26.64
C PHE A 380 -7.48 27.00 -26.37
N VAL A 381 -7.86 26.12 -27.30
CA VAL A 381 -7.65 24.67 -27.14
C VAL A 381 -6.17 24.32 -27.24
N ASP A 382 -5.41 24.98 -28.11
CA ASP A 382 -3.95 24.78 -28.21
C ASP A 382 -3.23 25.15 -26.91
N ARG A 383 -3.68 26.20 -26.21
CA ARG A 383 -3.17 26.55 -24.88
C ARG A 383 -3.51 25.48 -23.84
N LEU A 384 -4.70 24.88 -23.88
CA LEU A 384 -5.04 23.74 -23.03
C LEU A 384 -4.11 22.55 -23.29
N TYR A 385 -3.79 22.28 -24.55
CA TYR A 385 -2.88 21.21 -24.95
C TYR A 385 -1.44 21.50 -24.52
N ALA A 386 -1.00 22.74 -24.67
CA ALA A 386 0.32 23.21 -24.24
C ALA A 386 0.50 23.06 -22.70
N MET A 387 -0.58 23.23 -21.92
CA MET A 387 -0.56 22.95 -20.47
C MET A 387 -0.43 21.45 -20.16
N GLY A 388 -0.63 20.56 -21.13
CA GLY A 388 -0.58 19.09 -20.93
C GLY A 388 -1.92 18.45 -20.53
N LEU A 389 -3.04 19.20 -20.59
CA LEU A 389 -4.35 18.72 -20.11
C LEU A 389 -4.97 17.62 -20.98
N ASN A 390 -4.53 17.45 -22.22
CA ASN A 390 -5.00 16.42 -23.15
C ASN A 390 -4.00 15.26 -23.31
N THR A 391 -2.93 15.24 -22.52
CA THR A 391 -1.85 14.26 -22.65
C THR A 391 -2.02 13.14 -21.65
N PRO A 392 -2.19 11.87 -22.10
CA PRO A 392 -2.17 10.73 -21.20
C PRO A 392 -0.80 10.58 -20.52
N VAL A 393 -0.78 10.40 -19.19
CA VAL A 393 0.47 10.35 -18.41
C VAL A 393 0.92 8.93 -18.06
N ASN A 394 0.11 7.91 -18.39
CA ASN A 394 0.39 6.50 -18.11
C ASN A 394 0.69 6.25 -16.62
N LEU A 395 -0.34 6.25 -15.82
CA LEU A 395 -0.27 6.10 -14.36
C LEU A 395 0.19 4.71 -13.90
N ASN A 396 0.35 3.75 -14.81
CA ASN A 396 0.61 2.34 -14.53
C ASN A 396 -0.48 1.71 -13.62
N ILE A 397 -1.71 2.18 -13.76
CA ILE A 397 -2.90 1.59 -13.15
C ILE A 397 -3.83 1.13 -14.27
N PRO A 398 -4.13 -0.18 -14.37
CA PRO A 398 -5.02 -0.69 -15.41
C PRO A 398 -6.40 -0.05 -15.37
N GLY A 399 -6.92 0.29 -16.55
CA GLY A 399 -8.21 0.97 -16.69
C GLY A 399 -8.14 2.47 -16.55
N GLU A 400 -6.94 3.07 -16.67
CA GLU A 400 -6.78 4.53 -16.73
C GLU A 400 -7.61 5.13 -17.87
N GLY A 401 -8.49 6.09 -17.53
CA GLY A 401 -9.23 6.89 -18.47
C GLY A 401 -8.32 7.96 -19.13
N ARG A 402 -8.72 8.43 -20.28
CA ARG A 402 -7.95 9.45 -21.04
C ARG A 402 -8.68 10.78 -21.09
N PRO A 403 -8.00 11.91 -20.92
CA PRO A 403 -8.58 13.21 -21.15
C PRO A 403 -9.08 13.33 -22.60
N LYS A 404 -10.26 13.89 -22.78
CA LYS A 404 -10.90 14.12 -24.09
C LYS A 404 -11.32 15.58 -24.17
N ILE A 405 -10.51 16.39 -24.82
CA ILE A 405 -10.78 17.80 -25.10
C ILE A 405 -10.90 17.96 -26.60
N LYS A 406 -12.08 18.34 -27.08
CA LYS A 406 -12.36 18.54 -28.52
C LYS A 406 -11.53 19.69 -29.06
N HIS A 407 -11.01 19.53 -30.29
CA HIS A 407 -10.28 20.56 -31.01
C HIS A 407 -11.06 21.03 -32.24
N PRO A 408 -11.25 22.34 -32.48
CA PRO A 408 -12.13 22.84 -33.54
C PRO A 408 -11.74 22.40 -34.95
N ILE A 409 -10.44 22.20 -35.21
CA ILE A 409 -9.94 21.71 -36.49
C ILE A 409 -9.95 20.20 -36.58
N LYS A 410 -9.43 19.49 -35.54
CA LYS A 410 -9.31 18.03 -35.53
C LYS A 410 -10.64 17.34 -35.37
N ASP A 411 -11.58 17.94 -34.62
CA ASP A 411 -12.91 17.39 -34.31
C ASP A 411 -14.02 18.22 -34.98
N LYS A 412 -13.80 18.75 -36.18
CA LYS A 412 -14.71 19.65 -36.89
C LYS A 412 -16.15 19.16 -36.90
N ASN A 413 -16.41 17.87 -37.08
CA ASN A 413 -17.75 17.30 -37.15
C ASN A 413 -18.47 17.25 -35.79
N ARG A 414 -17.73 17.45 -34.69
CA ARG A 414 -18.26 17.48 -33.30
C ARG A 414 -18.07 18.82 -32.61
N TRP A 415 -17.65 19.87 -33.39
CA TRP A 415 -17.47 21.23 -32.91
C TRP A 415 -18.64 22.10 -33.34
N TYR A 416 -19.41 22.60 -32.39
CA TYR A 416 -20.57 23.47 -32.60
C TYR A 416 -20.26 24.89 -32.12
N LYS A 417 -21.08 25.86 -32.51
CA LYS A 417 -20.93 27.25 -32.04
C LYS A 417 -20.97 27.34 -30.51
N THR A 418 -21.72 26.45 -29.85
CA THR A 418 -21.82 26.41 -28.40
C THR A 418 -20.65 25.69 -27.71
N THR A 419 -19.81 24.93 -28.43
CA THR A 419 -18.76 24.11 -27.81
C THR A 419 -17.76 24.95 -27.03
N LEU A 420 -17.22 26.04 -27.61
CA LEU A 420 -16.26 26.91 -26.93
C LEU A 420 -16.82 27.46 -25.61
N PRO A 421 -17.96 28.22 -25.58
CA PRO A 421 -18.45 28.79 -24.32
C PRO A 421 -18.85 27.74 -23.27
N TRP A 422 -19.36 26.57 -23.66
CA TRP A 422 -19.68 25.49 -22.70
C TRP A 422 -18.41 24.79 -22.16
N MET A 423 -17.39 24.68 -23.00
CA MET A 423 -16.09 24.14 -22.60
C MET A 423 -15.45 24.96 -21.47
N THR A 424 -15.65 26.29 -21.45
CA THR A 424 -15.02 27.18 -20.47
C THR A 424 -15.37 26.87 -19.02
N PHE A 425 -16.53 26.28 -18.78
CA PHE A 425 -16.97 25.87 -17.45
C PHE A 425 -17.11 24.35 -17.30
N GLY A 426 -16.39 23.60 -18.17
CA GLY A 426 -16.14 22.17 -17.98
C GLY A 426 -17.20 21.23 -18.53
N TYR A 427 -18.01 21.66 -19.49
CA TYR A 427 -18.87 20.81 -20.32
C TYR A 427 -18.22 20.54 -21.68
N GLU A 428 -18.71 19.59 -22.44
CA GLU A 428 -18.14 19.21 -23.75
C GLU A 428 -16.69 18.65 -23.70
N ILE A 429 -16.17 18.39 -22.51
CA ILE A 429 -14.86 17.79 -22.25
C ILE A 429 -15.04 16.65 -21.24
N GLN A 430 -14.15 15.67 -21.28
CA GLN A 430 -14.15 14.55 -20.33
C GLN A 430 -12.72 14.35 -19.79
N ILE A 431 -12.56 14.43 -18.49
CA ILE A 431 -11.26 14.36 -17.81
C ILE A 431 -11.40 13.48 -16.57
N PRO A 432 -10.54 12.46 -16.41
CA PRO A 432 -10.53 11.69 -15.15
C PRO A 432 -10.22 12.58 -13.94
N PRO A 433 -10.82 12.33 -12.77
CA PRO A 433 -10.63 13.15 -11.57
C PRO A 433 -9.16 13.36 -11.20
N ILE A 434 -8.32 12.35 -11.36
CA ILE A 434 -6.89 12.43 -11.05
C ILE A 434 -6.14 13.45 -11.93
N TYR A 435 -6.56 13.68 -13.18
CA TYR A 435 -5.98 14.69 -14.05
C TYR A 435 -6.38 16.10 -13.63
N THR A 436 -7.62 16.28 -13.15
CA THR A 436 -8.03 17.54 -12.51
C THR A 436 -7.18 17.81 -11.27
N LEU A 437 -6.97 16.82 -10.43
CA LEU A 437 -6.08 16.92 -9.27
C LEU A 437 -4.65 17.30 -9.68
N MET A 438 -4.11 16.67 -10.72
CA MET A 438 -2.77 16.96 -11.25
C MET A 438 -2.61 18.41 -11.68
N PHE A 439 -3.63 19.01 -12.33
CA PHE A 439 -3.63 20.42 -12.68
C PHE A 439 -3.62 21.33 -11.44
N TYR A 440 -4.46 21.05 -10.44
CA TYR A 440 -4.47 21.82 -9.18
C TYR A 440 -3.18 21.63 -8.38
N ASN A 441 -2.59 20.44 -8.47
CA ASN A 441 -1.26 20.20 -7.91
C ASN A 441 -0.20 21.09 -8.58
N ALA A 442 -0.26 21.27 -9.89
CA ALA A 442 0.67 22.17 -10.57
C ALA A 442 0.52 23.62 -10.09
N ILE A 443 -0.71 24.08 -9.81
CA ILE A 443 -0.93 25.41 -9.21
C ILE A 443 -0.27 25.50 -7.83
N ALA A 444 -0.43 24.48 -6.99
CA ALA A 444 0.17 24.41 -5.68
C ALA A 444 1.70 24.27 -5.73
N ASN A 445 2.24 23.66 -6.78
CA ASN A 445 3.66 23.35 -6.99
C ASN A 445 4.41 24.38 -7.84
N GLY A 446 4.07 25.65 -7.68
CA GLY A 446 4.77 26.73 -8.37
C GLY A 446 4.60 26.75 -9.89
N GLY A 447 3.57 26.13 -10.45
CA GLY A 447 3.31 26.01 -11.88
C GLY A 447 3.87 24.74 -12.52
N LYS A 448 4.62 23.93 -11.77
CA LYS A 448 5.22 22.70 -12.27
C LYS A 448 4.24 21.54 -12.16
N MET A 449 3.82 20.99 -13.30
CA MET A 449 2.96 19.83 -13.37
C MET A 449 3.77 18.54 -13.29
N ILE A 450 3.47 17.70 -12.32
CA ILE A 450 4.13 16.41 -12.09
C ILE A 450 3.13 15.26 -12.18
N LYS A 451 3.64 14.12 -12.59
CA LYS A 451 2.85 12.89 -12.75
C LYS A 451 2.52 12.27 -11.38
N PRO A 452 1.28 11.86 -11.15
CA PRO A 452 0.92 11.11 -9.96
C PRO A 452 1.66 9.76 -9.86
N ILE A 453 2.18 9.42 -8.68
CA ILE A 453 2.95 8.21 -8.40
C ILE A 453 2.22 7.35 -7.38
N PHE A 454 2.01 6.08 -7.70
CA PHE A 454 1.37 5.09 -6.82
C PHE A 454 2.35 4.10 -6.18
N VAL A 455 3.49 3.90 -6.82
CA VAL A 455 4.55 2.99 -6.37
C VAL A 455 5.82 3.76 -6.14
N LYS A 456 6.39 3.62 -4.96
CA LYS A 456 7.61 4.31 -4.52
C LYS A 456 8.86 3.54 -4.87
N GLU A 457 8.86 2.24 -4.56
CA GLU A 457 10.01 1.37 -4.82
C GLU A 457 9.60 -0.08 -5.06
N ILE A 458 10.47 -0.80 -5.72
CA ILE A 458 10.39 -2.23 -5.96
C ILE A 458 11.60 -2.87 -5.31
N SER A 459 11.40 -3.88 -4.47
CA SER A 459 12.49 -4.57 -3.76
C SER A 459 12.36 -6.08 -3.89
N LYS A 460 13.50 -6.75 -3.90
CA LYS A 460 13.58 -8.21 -3.96
C LYS A 460 14.61 -8.70 -2.96
N ASP A 461 14.24 -9.69 -2.16
CA ASP A 461 15.10 -10.28 -1.15
C ASP A 461 15.78 -9.24 -0.22
N GLY A 462 15.03 -8.16 0.09
CA GLY A 462 15.52 -7.04 0.92
C GLY A 462 16.36 -6.00 0.18
N VAL A 463 16.64 -6.19 -1.11
CA VAL A 463 17.40 -5.24 -1.93
C VAL A 463 16.45 -4.42 -2.80
N ILE A 464 16.60 -3.10 -2.80
CA ILE A 464 15.83 -2.22 -3.69
C ILE A 464 16.40 -2.35 -5.10
N ILE A 465 15.56 -2.77 -6.05
CA ILE A 465 15.92 -2.92 -7.47
C ILE A 465 15.49 -1.73 -8.32
N GLU A 466 14.46 -1.00 -7.87
CA GLU A 466 13.99 0.20 -8.56
C GLU A 466 13.37 1.18 -7.57
N THR A 467 13.68 2.47 -7.71
CA THR A 467 13.02 3.58 -7.01
C THR A 467 12.40 4.50 -8.04
N LYS A 468 11.10 4.77 -7.92
CA LYS A 468 10.39 5.71 -8.80
C LYS A 468 10.71 7.14 -8.37
N LYS A 469 11.05 7.97 -9.35
CA LYS A 469 11.34 9.40 -9.14
C LYS A 469 10.19 10.25 -9.65
N THR A 470 10.07 11.46 -9.12
CA THR A 470 9.12 12.47 -9.62
C THR A 470 9.37 12.76 -11.09
N GLU A 471 8.35 12.57 -11.92
CA GLU A 471 8.38 12.84 -13.35
C GLU A 471 7.65 14.15 -13.65
N THR A 472 8.31 15.07 -14.32
CA THR A 472 7.73 16.34 -14.72
C THR A 472 7.01 16.19 -16.04
N VAL A 473 5.70 16.46 -16.04
CA VAL A 473 4.86 16.47 -17.26
C VAL A 473 4.97 17.79 -17.99
N ASN A 474 4.90 18.90 -17.24
CA ASN A 474 5.09 20.25 -17.77
C ASN A 474 5.85 21.08 -16.74
N PRO A 475 7.00 21.69 -17.11
CA PRO A 475 7.79 22.47 -16.17
C PRO A 475 7.11 23.77 -15.72
N GLN A 476 6.20 24.34 -16.54
CA GLN A 476 5.54 25.61 -16.25
C GLN A 476 4.23 25.73 -17.02
N ILE A 477 3.09 25.61 -16.33
CA ILE A 477 1.74 25.67 -16.96
C ILE A 477 1.26 27.08 -17.30
N CYS A 478 1.84 28.11 -16.70
CA CYS A 478 1.53 29.53 -16.95
C CYS A 478 2.65 30.43 -16.43
N THR A 479 2.61 31.72 -16.70
CA THR A 479 3.57 32.69 -16.15
C THR A 479 3.47 32.81 -14.63
N PRO A 480 4.57 33.14 -13.91
CA PRO A 480 4.53 33.31 -12.45
C PRO A 480 3.51 34.38 -12.00
N LYS A 481 3.30 35.42 -12.78
CA LYS A 481 2.28 36.46 -12.51
C LYS A 481 0.88 35.87 -12.53
N THR A 482 0.55 35.13 -13.59
CA THR A 482 -0.75 34.46 -13.74
C THR A 482 -0.96 33.44 -12.61
N LEU A 483 0.08 32.68 -12.25
CA LEU A 483 0.02 31.72 -11.19
C LEU A 483 -0.36 32.37 -9.85
N ALA A 484 0.32 33.45 -9.46
CA ALA A 484 0.02 34.15 -8.20
C ALA A 484 -1.42 34.71 -8.19
N GLN A 485 -1.91 35.24 -9.33
CA GLN A 485 -3.29 35.69 -9.47
C GLN A 485 -4.30 34.56 -9.30
N ILE A 486 -4.05 33.39 -9.88
CA ILE A 486 -4.92 32.21 -9.74
C ILE A 486 -4.89 31.67 -8.31
N GLN A 487 -3.73 31.59 -7.65
CA GLN A 487 -3.62 31.17 -6.26
C GLN A 487 -4.43 32.07 -5.33
N GLN A 488 -4.35 33.40 -5.53
CA GLN A 488 -5.16 34.35 -4.78
C GLN A 488 -6.66 34.16 -5.03
N MET A 489 -7.07 33.99 -6.29
CA MET A 489 -8.48 33.72 -6.63
C MET A 489 -9.00 32.44 -5.97
N LEU A 490 -8.22 31.34 -5.95
CA LEU A 490 -8.61 30.09 -5.31
C LEU A 490 -8.72 30.20 -3.78
N THR A 491 -7.88 31.01 -3.17
CA THR A 491 -7.99 31.37 -1.74
C THR A 491 -9.28 32.13 -1.49
N ASP A 492 -9.59 33.10 -2.34
CA ASP A 492 -10.79 33.94 -2.20
C ASP A 492 -12.10 33.15 -2.48
N VAL A 493 -12.07 32.10 -3.30
CA VAL A 493 -13.23 31.17 -3.44
C VAL A 493 -13.64 30.61 -2.08
N VAL A 494 -12.67 30.27 -1.22
CA VAL A 494 -12.94 29.73 0.12
C VAL A 494 -13.26 30.86 1.10
N GLN A 495 -12.55 31.97 1.05
CA GLN A 495 -12.71 33.05 2.02
C GLN A 495 -13.93 33.92 1.76
N LYS A 496 -14.29 34.19 0.49
CA LYS A 496 -15.29 35.17 0.05
C LYS A 496 -16.36 34.61 -0.88
N GLY A 497 -16.15 33.37 -1.40
CA GLY A 497 -16.94 32.83 -2.50
C GLY A 497 -17.78 31.61 -2.15
N THR A 498 -18.04 30.78 -3.15
CA THR A 498 -18.94 29.62 -3.09
C THR A 498 -18.45 28.46 -2.20
N ALA A 499 -17.18 28.49 -1.78
CA ALA A 499 -16.61 27.45 -0.91
C ALA A 499 -16.52 27.87 0.57
N GLY A 500 -17.35 28.78 1.05
CA GLY A 500 -17.40 29.16 2.46
C GLY A 500 -17.43 27.98 3.45
N PRO A 501 -18.20 26.89 3.20
CA PRO A 501 -18.21 25.72 4.06
C PRO A 501 -16.85 24.99 4.19
N VAL A 502 -15.89 25.26 3.29
CA VAL A 502 -14.53 24.67 3.32
C VAL A 502 -13.59 25.44 4.24
N LYS A 503 -13.98 26.66 4.66
CA LYS A 503 -13.18 27.49 5.54
C LYS A 503 -12.88 26.76 6.84
N SER A 504 -11.61 26.76 7.24
CA SER A 504 -11.12 26.16 8.48
C SER A 504 -10.37 27.21 9.29
N ASP A 505 -10.49 27.12 10.62
CA ASP A 505 -9.75 27.97 11.55
C ASP A 505 -8.35 27.41 11.85
N TYR A 506 -8.08 26.16 11.45
CA TYR A 506 -6.82 25.46 11.74
C TYR A 506 -5.85 25.45 10.57
N VAL A 507 -6.37 25.36 9.34
CA VAL A 507 -5.55 25.25 8.13
C VAL A 507 -6.20 26.01 6.99
N LYS A 508 -5.46 26.91 6.32
CA LYS A 508 -5.97 27.58 5.14
C LYS A 508 -6.05 26.65 3.95
N ILE A 509 -7.21 26.62 3.33
CA ILE A 509 -7.47 25.80 2.13
C ILE A 509 -7.77 26.75 0.97
N ALA A 510 -7.17 26.49 -0.19
CA ALA A 510 -7.49 27.13 -1.46
C ALA A 510 -8.03 26.10 -2.45
N GLY A 511 -9.02 26.48 -3.24
CA GLY A 511 -9.56 25.53 -4.22
C GLY A 511 -10.85 26.04 -4.88
N LYS A 512 -11.45 25.15 -5.67
CA LYS A 512 -12.63 25.47 -6.47
C LYS A 512 -13.71 24.39 -6.32
N THR A 513 -14.94 24.84 -6.16
CA THR A 513 -16.15 24.01 -6.19
C THR A 513 -16.54 23.66 -7.62
N GLY A 514 -17.03 22.45 -7.83
CA GLY A 514 -17.68 22.00 -9.04
C GLY A 514 -19.12 21.52 -8.77
N THR A 515 -20.02 21.82 -9.68
CA THR A 515 -21.36 21.25 -9.73
C THR A 515 -21.70 21.07 -11.20
N ALA A 516 -21.80 19.83 -11.65
CA ALA A 516 -22.16 19.50 -13.02
C ALA A 516 -23.42 18.63 -13.03
N GLN A 517 -24.24 18.78 -14.04
CA GLN A 517 -25.32 17.83 -14.31
C GLN A 517 -24.74 16.59 -14.99
N ILE A 518 -25.26 15.42 -14.67
CA ILE A 518 -24.84 14.16 -15.30
C ILE A 518 -25.72 13.92 -16.51
N ALA A 519 -25.10 13.75 -17.68
CA ALA A 519 -25.81 13.36 -18.89
C ALA A 519 -26.33 11.91 -18.78
N GLN A 520 -27.62 11.70 -19.07
CA GLN A 520 -28.28 10.40 -18.96
C GLN A 520 -28.36 9.71 -20.34
N GLY A 521 -27.21 9.24 -20.83
CA GLY A 521 -27.11 8.56 -22.11
C GLY A 521 -27.70 9.38 -23.27
N ALA A 522 -28.55 8.77 -24.12
CA ALA A 522 -29.17 9.42 -25.26
C ALA A 522 -30.13 10.57 -24.90
N ALA A 523 -30.67 10.59 -23.67
CA ALA A 523 -31.54 11.68 -23.18
C ALA A 523 -30.74 12.94 -22.79
N GLY A 524 -29.42 12.87 -22.74
CA GLY A 524 -28.55 13.97 -22.35
C GLY A 524 -28.90 14.51 -20.95
N TYR A 525 -29.04 15.82 -20.81
CA TYR A 525 -29.43 16.48 -19.55
C TYR A 525 -30.95 16.62 -19.33
N ARG A 526 -31.75 16.03 -20.23
CA ARG A 526 -33.24 16.11 -20.21
C ARG A 526 -33.93 14.87 -19.64
N GLY A 527 -33.15 13.87 -19.16
CA GLY A 527 -33.67 12.63 -18.60
C GLY A 527 -34.52 12.82 -17.33
N ASN A 528 -35.19 11.76 -16.89
CA ASN A 528 -36.04 11.73 -15.69
C ASN A 528 -35.21 12.01 -14.42
N GLY A 529 -35.43 13.19 -13.82
CA GLY A 529 -34.72 13.65 -12.64
C GLY A 529 -33.31 14.21 -12.97
N LYS A 530 -32.98 15.35 -12.36
CA LYS A 530 -31.65 15.94 -12.53
C LYS A 530 -30.64 15.23 -11.62
N GLN A 531 -29.76 14.47 -12.21
CA GLN A 531 -28.61 13.90 -11.51
C GLN A 531 -27.44 14.90 -11.49
N HIS A 532 -26.76 14.99 -10.37
CA HIS A 532 -25.67 15.95 -10.21
C HIS A 532 -24.39 15.23 -9.79
N ARG A 533 -23.28 15.79 -10.24
CA ARG A 533 -21.95 15.48 -9.76
C ARG A 533 -21.41 16.74 -9.10
N VAL A 534 -21.09 16.64 -7.80
CA VAL A 534 -20.52 17.72 -7.03
C VAL A 534 -19.08 17.42 -6.72
N SER A 535 -18.20 18.44 -6.79
CA SER A 535 -16.77 18.25 -6.56
C SER A 535 -16.15 19.45 -5.85
N PHE A 536 -15.02 19.21 -5.24
CA PHE A 536 -14.08 20.22 -4.79
C PHE A 536 -12.67 19.74 -5.08
N CYS A 537 -11.85 20.61 -5.67
CA CYS A 537 -10.43 20.37 -5.86
C CYS A 537 -9.65 21.58 -5.33
N GLY A 538 -8.63 21.32 -4.52
CA GLY A 538 -7.84 22.37 -3.90
C GLY A 538 -6.60 21.82 -3.20
N TYR A 539 -5.90 22.70 -2.49
CA TYR A 539 -4.65 22.38 -1.80
C TYR A 539 -4.57 23.06 -0.44
N PHE A 540 -3.72 22.51 0.41
CA PHE A 540 -3.48 23.01 1.77
C PHE A 540 -2.06 22.65 2.27
N PRO A 541 -1.49 23.47 3.23
CA PRO A 541 -1.94 24.80 3.61
C PRO A 541 -1.80 25.78 2.44
N ALA A 542 -2.66 26.82 2.40
CA ALA A 542 -2.61 27.83 1.34
C ALA A 542 -1.89 29.13 1.78
N ASP A 543 -1.42 29.20 3.01
CA ASP A 543 -0.67 30.30 3.62
C ASP A 543 0.79 29.93 3.87
N GLY A 544 1.45 29.48 2.88
CA GLY A 544 2.83 29.04 2.94
C GLY A 544 3.15 28.08 1.81
N THR A 545 4.01 27.10 2.07
CA THR A 545 4.29 26.06 1.08
C THR A 545 3.21 24.99 1.13
N PRO A 546 2.39 24.84 0.08
CA PRO A 546 1.37 23.81 0.02
C PRO A 546 1.99 22.40 0.15
N ARG A 547 1.33 21.52 0.90
CA ARG A 547 1.82 20.17 1.16
C ARG A 547 1.02 19.10 0.44
N TYR A 548 -0.29 19.26 0.44
CA TYR A 548 -1.19 18.31 -0.19
C TYR A 548 -2.17 19.01 -1.12
N THR A 549 -2.45 18.35 -2.22
CA THR A 549 -3.58 18.64 -3.10
C THR A 549 -4.62 17.56 -2.87
N CYS A 550 -5.88 17.97 -2.73
CA CYS A 550 -6.98 17.05 -2.47
C CYS A 550 -8.12 17.31 -3.45
N MET A 551 -8.67 16.23 -3.99
CA MET A 551 -9.88 16.26 -4.81
C MET A 551 -10.92 15.29 -4.25
N VAL A 552 -12.13 15.78 -4.09
CA VAL A 552 -13.30 14.98 -3.74
C VAL A 552 -14.39 15.20 -4.80
N LEU A 553 -14.94 14.11 -5.28
CA LEU A 553 -16.04 14.09 -6.22
C LEU A 553 -17.12 13.16 -5.70
N VAL A 554 -18.36 13.64 -5.65
CA VAL A 554 -19.53 12.89 -5.21
C VAL A 554 -20.54 12.85 -6.35
N SER A 555 -21.05 11.69 -6.66
CA SER A 555 -22.03 11.46 -7.72
C SER A 555 -23.42 11.19 -7.14
N ASN A 556 -24.39 11.87 -7.70
CA ASN A 556 -25.83 11.68 -7.47
C ASN A 556 -26.20 11.65 -5.97
N PRO A 557 -26.00 12.75 -5.21
CA PRO A 557 -26.52 12.86 -3.85
C PRO A 557 -28.04 12.91 -3.87
N HIS A 558 -28.68 12.12 -3.00
CA HIS A 558 -30.14 12.05 -2.90
C HIS A 558 -30.72 12.96 -1.82
N LYS A 559 -29.92 13.35 -0.84
CA LYS A 559 -30.31 14.28 0.24
C LYS A 559 -29.56 15.60 0.15
N GLY A 560 -30.25 16.68 0.44
CA GLY A 560 -29.70 18.02 0.47
C GLY A 560 -29.60 18.69 -0.91
N TYR A 561 -29.21 19.97 -0.93
CA TYR A 561 -28.99 20.70 -2.18
C TYR A 561 -27.62 20.37 -2.75
N PRO A 562 -27.51 19.94 -4.03
CA PRO A 562 -26.24 19.57 -4.64
C PRO A 562 -25.27 20.74 -4.67
N SER A 563 -24.28 20.73 -3.79
CA SER A 563 -23.29 21.81 -3.66
C SER A 563 -21.88 21.24 -3.48
N GLY A 564 -20.99 21.66 -4.37
CA GLY A 564 -19.58 21.27 -4.27
C GLY A 564 -18.90 21.75 -2.97
N GLY A 565 -19.34 22.88 -2.40
CA GLY A 565 -18.79 23.41 -1.15
C GLY A 565 -19.21 22.62 0.08
N SER A 566 -20.54 22.41 0.28
CA SER A 566 -21.08 21.77 1.47
C SER A 566 -20.97 20.24 1.47
N MET A 567 -20.90 19.61 0.30
CA MET A 567 -20.76 18.16 0.18
C MET A 567 -19.28 17.75 0.00
N SER A 568 -18.70 17.95 -1.17
CA SER A 568 -17.32 17.56 -1.45
C SER A 568 -16.27 18.39 -0.71
N GLY A 569 -16.51 19.70 -0.59
CA GLY A 569 -15.61 20.60 0.13
C GLY A 569 -15.56 20.33 1.64
N ALA A 570 -16.69 19.95 2.26
CA ALA A 570 -16.72 19.55 3.65
C ALA A 570 -15.84 18.32 3.94
N VAL A 571 -15.79 17.35 3.00
CA VAL A 571 -14.88 16.20 3.09
C VAL A 571 -13.43 16.66 3.02
N VAL A 572 -13.09 17.54 2.06
CA VAL A 572 -11.72 18.09 1.95
C VAL A 572 -11.30 18.83 3.21
N ARG A 573 -12.20 19.63 3.79
CA ARG A 573 -11.96 20.31 5.06
C ARG A 573 -11.68 19.31 6.19
N SER A 574 -12.52 18.29 6.33
CA SER A 574 -12.34 17.24 7.34
C SER A 574 -10.99 16.53 7.20
N ILE A 575 -10.62 16.17 5.96
CA ILE A 575 -9.32 15.54 5.66
C ILE A 575 -8.17 16.49 6.05
N ALA A 576 -8.23 17.75 5.64
CA ALA A 576 -7.17 18.73 5.90
C ALA A 576 -6.99 19.00 7.41
N GLU A 577 -8.09 19.17 8.15
CA GLU A 577 -8.08 19.39 9.60
C GLU A 577 -7.51 18.17 10.34
N GLN A 578 -7.89 16.94 9.97
CA GLN A 578 -7.39 15.73 10.61
C GLN A 578 -5.90 15.47 10.29
N ILE A 579 -5.45 15.74 9.04
CA ILE A 579 -4.04 15.68 8.69
C ILE A 579 -3.23 16.69 9.51
N TYR A 580 -3.74 17.91 9.65
CA TYR A 580 -3.12 18.95 10.47
C TYR A 580 -3.04 18.55 11.94
N ALA A 581 -4.16 18.13 12.53
CA ALA A 581 -4.25 17.73 13.93
C ALA A 581 -3.34 16.55 14.29
N GLN A 582 -3.09 15.65 13.36
CA GLN A 582 -2.20 14.50 13.57
C GLN A 582 -0.73 14.79 13.20
N GLY A 583 -0.41 16.02 12.80
CA GLY A 583 0.95 16.39 12.39
C GLY A 583 1.47 15.61 11.17
N LEU A 584 0.58 15.13 10.30
CA LEU A 584 0.90 14.33 9.13
C LEU A 584 1.32 15.16 7.91
N TYR A 585 1.98 16.29 8.13
CA TYR A 585 2.64 16.99 7.03
C TYR A 585 3.97 16.31 6.70
N PRO A 586 4.34 16.24 5.40
CA PRO A 586 5.69 15.80 5.04
C PRO A 586 6.70 16.66 5.79
N SER A 587 7.66 16.01 6.42
CA SER A 587 8.78 16.74 7.03
C SER A 587 9.43 17.56 5.93
N VAL A 588 9.38 18.88 6.06
CA VAL A 588 10.23 19.73 5.23
C VAL A 588 11.63 19.40 5.66
N VAL A 589 12.40 18.80 4.78
CA VAL A 589 13.83 19.04 4.80
C VAL A 589 13.96 20.52 4.41
N VAL A 590 13.76 21.38 5.40
CA VAL A 590 14.14 22.78 5.24
C VAL A 590 15.66 22.69 5.07
N GLN A 591 16.13 22.84 3.85
CA GLN A 591 17.48 23.30 3.64
C GLN A 591 17.51 24.70 4.24
N HIS A 592 17.69 24.76 5.55
CA HIS A 592 18.06 26.01 6.17
C HIS A 592 19.42 26.40 5.58
N PRO A 593 19.55 27.58 5.01
CA PRO A 593 20.88 28.10 4.74
C PRO A 593 21.64 28.04 6.09
N ASP A 594 22.83 27.57 6.05
CA ASP A 594 23.88 27.28 7.02
C ASP A 594 23.93 28.01 8.40
N THR A 595 22.81 28.32 9.04
CA THR A 595 22.75 29.05 10.32
C THR A 595 22.08 28.30 11.49
N LEU A 596 21.59 27.08 11.28
CA LEU A 596 21.16 26.23 12.39
C LEU A 596 22.36 25.35 12.80
N HIS A 597 22.94 25.67 13.96
CA HIS A 597 23.86 24.76 14.62
C HIS A 597 23.17 23.38 14.73
N PRO A 598 23.77 22.31 14.17
CA PRO A 598 23.16 20.99 14.27
C PRO A 598 23.01 20.65 15.74
N LEU A 599 21.78 20.29 16.16
CA LEU A 599 21.56 19.74 17.49
C LEU A 599 22.36 18.44 17.58
N ILE A 600 23.46 18.51 18.34
CA ILE A 600 24.32 17.35 18.53
C ILE A 600 23.53 16.30 19.29
N PRO A 601 23.36 15.08 18.76
CA PRO A 601 22.65 14.03 19.43
C PRO A 601 23.38 13.66 20.73
N TYR A 602 22.61 13.22 21.74
CA TYR A 602 23.20 12.66 22.94
C TYR A 602 23.99 11.39 22.60
N ILE A 603 25.29 11.39 22.89
CA ILE A 603 26.18 10.25 22.66
C ILE A 603 26.49 9.60 24.02
N LYS A 604 26.43 8.26 24.07
CA LYS A 604 26.77 7.48 25.26
C LYS A 604 28.29 7.40 25.41
N ASN A 605 28.78 7.33 26.66
CA ASN A 605 30.14 7.01 26.95
C ASN A 605 30.54 5.66 26.33
N GLY A 606 31.74 5.51 25.82
CA GLY A 606 32.15 4.29 25.12
C GLY A 606 33.64 4.23 24.73
N ASN A 607 33.95 3.35 23.79
CA ASN A 607 35.29 3.18 23.27
C ASN A 607 35.71 4.37 22.37
N PHE A 608 36.84 4.96 22.61
CA PHE A 608 37.36 6.15 21.93
C PHE A 608 37.38 5.98 20.40
N GLN A 609 38.04 4.93 19.90
CA GLN A 609 38.16 4.73 18.44
C GLN A 609 36.83 4.54 17.72
N LYS A 610 35.87 3.84 18.36
CA LYS A 610 34.56 3.63 17.76
C LYS A 610 33.74 4.91 17.78
N LEU A 611 33.84 5.72 18.82
CA LEU A 611 33.14 7.00 18.92
C LEU A 611 33.68 8.03 17.94
N THR A 612 35.02 8.17 17.84
CA THR A 612 35.63 9.08 16.86
C THR A 612 35.30 8.66 15.43
N PHE A 613 35.37 7.37 15.10
CA PHE A 613 34.95 6.86 13.81
C PHE A 613 33.46 7.20 13.49
N ALA A 614 32.57 7.05 14.47
CA ALA A 614 31.15 7.41 14.29
C ALA A 614 30.97 8.92 14.14
N CYS A 615 31.70 9.74 14.91
CA CYS A 615 31.68 11.21 14.79
C CYS A 615 32.16 11.67 13.40
N ASP A 616 33.25 11.10 12.90
CA ASP A 616 33.79 11.41 11.58
C ASP A 616 32.81 11.03 10.46
N LEU A 617 32.21 9.83 10.55
CA LEU A 617 31.22 9.36 9.57
C LEU A 617 29.99 10.27 9.53
N LEU A 618 29.54 10.73 10.69
CA LEU A 618 28.35 11.60 10.83
C LEU A 618 28.69 13.09 10.73
N LYS A 619 29.96 13.45 10.49
CA LYS A 619 30.47 14.84 10.44
C LYS A 619 30.16 15.64 11.72
N ILE A 620 30.20 14.98 12.88
CA ILE A 620 30.00 15.60 14.18
C ILE A 620 31.36 16.09 14.70
N GLN A 621 31.47 17.38 15.01
CA GLN A 621 32.68 17.95 15.58
C GLN A 621 32.89 17.48 17.01
N TYR A 622 34.12 17.11 17.35
CA TYR A 622 34.51 16.73 18.71
C TYR A 622 35.86 17.32 19.11
N GLU A 623 36.07 17.48 20.41
CA GLU A 623 37.36 17.82 21.01
C GLU A 623 37.87 16.63 21.79
N ASP A 624 39.14 16.30 21.56
CA ASP A 624 39.80 15.15 22.16
C ASP A 624 40.59 15.55 23.41
N TYR A 625 40.09 15.16 24.57
CA TYR A 625 40.80 15.21 25.85
C TYR A 625 41.02 13.81 26.44
N ALA A 626 41.00 12.78 25.59
CA ALA A 626 41.11 11.38 26.02
C ALA A 626 42.46 11.01 26.59
N LYS A 627 43.53 11.75 26.27
CA LYS A 627 44.90 11.53 26.80
C LYS A 627 45.32 10.06 26.71
N GLU A 628 45.21 9.46 25.54
CA GLU A 628 45.52 8.06 25.23
C GLU A 628 44.63 7.00 25.92
N CYS A 629 43.55 7.40 26.56
CA CYS A 629 42.58 6.48 27.15
C CYS A 629 41.77 5.76 26.06
N SER A 630 41.65 4.42 26.15
CA SER A 630 40.81 3.63 25.23
C SER A 630 39.32 3.85 25.44
N TRP A 631 38.90 4.42 26.57
CA TRP A 631 37.51 4.66 26.94
C TRP A 631 37.30 6.12 27.30
N VAL A 632 36.15 6.68 26.87
CA VAL A 632 35.87 8.10 27.05
C VAL A 632 34.46 8.34 27.60
N GLU A 633 34.35 9.40 28.39
CA GLU A 633 33.10 10.03 28.75
C GLU A 633 32.80 11.16 27.77
N THR A 634 31.55 11.25 27.34
CA THR A 634 31.08 12.24 26.38
C THR A 634 30.33 13.35 27.08
N ALA A 635 30.60 14.60 26.73
CA ALA A 635 29.82 15.76 27.16
C ALA A 635 29.50 16.64 25.95
N ASN A 636 28.24 17.06 25.84
CA ASN A 636 27.85 17.98 24.78
C ASN A 636 28.14 19.41 25.19
N HIS A 637 28.83 20.15 24.34
CA HIS A 637 29.12 21.56 24.55
C HIS A 637 28.81 22.36 23.28
N SER A 638 27.78 23.18 23.34
CA SER A 638 27.31 24.01 22.20
C SER A 638 27.10 23.19 20.91
N ASN A 639 28.05 23.16 20.00
CA ASN A 639 27.99 22.49 18.70
C ASN A 639 29.04 21.39 18.49
N LYS A 640 29.66 20.92 19.59
CA LYS A 640 30.70 19.88 19.55
C LYS A 640 30.60 18.95 20.76
N ILE A 641 31.21 17.79 20.64
CA ILE A 641 31.30 16.78 21.71
C ILE A 641 32.68 16.86 22.35
N ILE A 642 32.73 16.86 23.67
CA ILE A 642 33.98 16.75 24.41
C ILE A 642 34.15 15.28 24.81
N LEU A 643 35.30 14.72 24.45
CA LEU A 643 35.72 13.34 24.78
C LEU A 643 36.76 13.37 25.91
N ASN A 644 36.31 13.08 27.14
CA ASN A 644 37.21 13.03 28.30
C ASN A 644 37.65 11.58 28.56
N GLY A 645 38.93 11.33 28.77
CA GLY A 645 39.46 9.99 29.01
C GLY A 645 39.00 9.39 30.34
N ILE A 646 38.50 8.15 30.28
CA ILE A 646 38.19 7.35 31.47
C ILE A 646 39.44 6.51 31.80
N LYS A 647 40.04 6.79 32.94
CA LYS A 647 41.16 5.97 33.44
C LYS A 647 40.63 4.61 33.90
N THR A 648 41.24 3.54 33.41
CA THR A 648 40.93 2.16 33.81
C THR A 648 42.13 1.55 34.55
N PRO A 649 42.33 1.87 35.85
CA PRO A 649 43.46 1.35 36.61
C PRO A 649 43.34 -0.17 36.78
N GLU A 650 44.44 -0.89 36.77
CA GLU A 650 44.45 -2.36 36.84
C GLU A 650 44.01 -2.92 38.22
N GLU A 651 44.11 -2.13 39.29
CA GLU A 651 43.82 -2.55 40.66
C GLU A 651 42.52 -2.01 41.23
N SER A 652 41.76 -1.20 40.46
CA SER A 652 40.51 -0.60 40.94
C SER A 652 39.39 -0.72 39.92
N ILE A 653 38.13 -0.73 40.41
CA ILE A 653 36.92 -0.84 39.60
C ILE A 653 36.73 0.42 38.80
N PRO A 654 36.63 0.33 37.44
CA PRO A 654 36.42 1.50 36.60
C PRO A 654 34.97 2.04 36.70
N SER A 655 34.81 3.34 36.41
CA SER A 655 33.46 3.91 36.25
C SER A 655 32.87 3.49 34.88
N VAL A 656 31.69 2.90 34.92
CA VAL A 656 30.92 2.55 33.70
C VAL A 656 29.65 3.36 33.58
N LYS A 657 29.44 4.35 34.42
CA LYS A 657 28.28 5.22 34.38
C LYS A 657 28.21 5.97 33.05
N GLY A 658 27.03 6.05 32.45
CA GLY A 658 26.82 6.68 31.12
C GLY A 658 27.11 5.77 29.93
N MET A 659 27.70 4.59 30.12
CA MET A 659 27.99 3.61 29.07
C MET A 659 26.73 2.82 28.66
N GLY A 660 26.73 2.28 27.45
CA GLY A 660 25.79 1.25 27.05
C GLY A 660 26.06 -0.07 27.78
N ALA A 661 25.03 -0.90 27.96
CA ALA A 661 25.15 -2.18 28.69
C ALA A 661 26.31 -3.05 28.13
N ARG A 662 26.45 -3.16 26.81
CA ARG A 662 27.48 -3.98 26.16
C ARG A 662 28.92 -3.54 26.51
N ASP A 663 29.15 -2.24 26.44
CA ASP A 663 30.50 -1.69 26.70
C ASP A 663 30.84 -1.76 28.19
N ALA A 664 29.84 -1.50 29.05
CA ALA A 664 29.99 -1.61 30.50
C ALA A 664 30.31 -3.05 30.95
N ILE A 665 29.57 -4.04 30.41
CA ILE A 665 29.84 -5.46 30.70
C ILE A 665 31.24 -5.85 30.23
N TYR A 666 31.60 -5.53 28.99
CA TYR A 666 32.88 -5.84 28.43
C TYR A 666 34.05 -5.29 29.31
N LEU A 667 33.94 -4.03 29.74
CA LEU A 667 34.96 -3.38 30.52
C LEU A 667 35.14 -4.01 31.90
N LEU A 668 34.04 -4.34 32.59
CA LEU A 668 34.07 -4.94 33.93
C LEU A 668 34.45 -6.42 33.91
N GLU A 669 33.96 -7.20 32.94
CA GLU A 669 34.30 -8.62 32.78
C GLU A 669 35.80 -8.76 32.37
N LYS A 670 36.32 -7.88 31.52
CA LYS A 670 37.75 -7.84 31.20
C LYS A 670 38.62 -7.55 32.45
N ALA A 671 38.08 -6.79 33.41
CA ALA A 671 38.71 -6.57 34.69
C ALA A 671 38.57 -7.78 35.64
N GLY A 672 37.81 -8.82 35.29
CA GLY A 672 37.62 -10.06 36.06
C GLY A 672 36.45 -10.04 37.02
N LEU A 673 35.48 -9.18 36.83
CA LEU A 673 34.25 -9.12 37.62
C LEU A 673 33.11 -9.90 36.94
N HIS A 674 32.16 -10.43 37.74
CA HIS A 674 30.93 -10.99 37.20
C HIS A 674 29.81 -9.95 37.20
N VAL A 675 29.32 -9.58 36.01
CA VAL A 675 28.35 -8.51 35.86
C VAL A 675 26.92 -9.02 35.80
N THR A 676 26.04 -8.40 36.59
CA THR A 676 24.61 -8.59 36.54
C THR A 676 23.95 -7.25 36.17
N ILE A 677 22.95 -7.27 35.28
CA ILE A 677 22.27 -6.06 34.84
C ILE A 677 20.79 -6.03 35.30
N SER A 678 20.30 -4.85 35.63
CA SER A 678 18.89 -4.60 35.96
C SER A 678 18.42 -3.35 35.20
N GLY A 679 17.33 -3.46 34.43
CA GLY A 679 16.78 -2.37 33.62
C GLY A 679 17.23 -2.42 32.17
N LYS A 680 16.95 -1.34 31.40
CA LYS A 680 17.28 -1.18 29.96
C LYS A 680 17.80 0.24 29.70
N GLY A 681 18.69 0.41 28.74
CA GLY A 681 19.20 1.72 28.33
C GLY A 681 20.68 1.91 28.63
N LYS A 682 21.05 3.00 29.31
CA LYS A 682 22.42 3.32 29.74
C LYS A 682 22.63 3.02 31.22
N VAL A 683 23.85 2.75 31.62
CA VAL A 683 24.21 2.57 33.04
C VAL A 683 24.04 3.88 33.79
N VAL A 684 23.18 3.89 34.79
CA VAL A 684 22.97 5.04 35.70
C VAL A 684 23.62 4.81 37.07
N GLY A 685 23.89 3.56 37.42
CA GLY A 685 24.50 3.18 38.68
C GLY A 685 25.20 1.83 38.64
N GLN A 686 26.22 1.65 39.49
CA GLN A 686 26.92 0.40 39.72
C GLN A 686 26.97 0.10 41.21
N SER A 687 26.75 -1.15 41.62
CA SER A 687 26.64 -1.56 43.03
C SER A 687 27.92 -1.43 43.83
N ILE A 688 29.06 -1.44 43.14
CA ILE A 688 30.39 -1.20 43.74
C ILE A 688 30.90 0.12 43.16
N PRO A 689 31.28 1.10 44.00
CA PRO A 689 31.69 2.40 43.49
C PRO A 689 33.01 2.32 42.67
N ALA A 690 33.10 3.21 41.69
CA ALA A 690 34.34 3.38 40.93
C ALA A 690 35.48 3.76 41.87
N GLY A 691 36.70 3.23 41.61
CA GLY A 691 37.86 3.44 42.44
C GLY A 691 38.01 2.47 43.64
N ALA A 692 36.98 1.66 43.92
CA ALA A 692 37.09 0.57 44.91
C ALA A 692 38.12 -0.48 44.47
N ARG A 693 38.77 -1.15 45.41
CA ARG A 693 39.77 -2.20 45.12
C ARG A 693 39.14 -3.33 44.32
N LEU A 694 39.78 -3.72 43.25
CA LEU A 694 39.35 -4.81 42.37
C LEU A 694 39.62 -6.16 43.04
N ILE A 695 38.60 -6.99 43.17
CA ILE A 695 38.73 -8.40 43.59
C ILE A 695 38.17 -9.26 42.45
N LYS A 696 39.09 -10.04 41.81
CA LYS A 696 38.67 -10.93 40.70
C LYS A 696 37.62 -11.93 41.15
N GLY A 697 36.58 -12.14 40.30
CA GLY A 697 35.46 -13.02 40.60
C GLY A 697 34.31 -12.37 41.42
N GLN A 698 34.48 -11.11 41.87
CA GLN A 698 33.41 -10.40 42.60
C GLN A 698 32.24 -10.07 41.68
N ARG A 699 31.01 -10.14 42.23
CA ARG A 699 29.78 -9.75 41.49
C ARG A 699 29.51 -8.26 41.62
N ILE A 700 29.21 -7.65 40.48
CA ILE A 700 28.77 -6.27 40.38
C ILE A 700 27.46 -6.16 39.65
N THR A 701 26.51 -5.41 40.20
CA THR A 701 25.21 -5.16 39.56
C THR A 701 25.18 -3.77 38.95
N LEU A 702 24.79 -3.68 37.68
CA LEU A 702 24.57 -2.44 36.95
C LEU A 702 23.09 -2.12 36.89
N THR A 703 22.72 -0.91 37.25
CA THR A 703 21.38 -0.38 37.07
C THR A 703 21.34 0.45 35.79
N LEU A 704 20.44 0.08 34.87
CA LEU A 704 20.24 0.75 33.58
C LEU A 704 18.91 1.49 33.58
N LYS A 705 18.92 2.67 32.91
CA LYS A 705 17.71 3.47 32.70
C LYS A 705 17.74 4.18 31.35
#